data_bcfdf3bbaf5ad146eb4dd6f26b08199f
#
_entry.id   bcfdf3bbaf5ad146eb4dd6f26b08199f
#
_cell.length_a   1.000
_cell.length_b   1.000
_cell.length_c   1.000
_cell.angle_alpha   90.00
_cell.angle_beta   90.00
_cell.angle_gamma   90.00
#
_symmetry.space_group_name_H-M   'P 1'
#
loop_
_entity.id
_entity.type
_entity.pdbx_description
1 polymer ?
#
loop_
_entity_poly.entity_id
_entity_poly.type
_entity_poly.pdbx_seq_one_letter_code
_entity_poly.pdbx_strand_id
1 'polypeptide(L)'
;MVKKNSTKTKVQPYEIGELDHYLFGQGNHYEIYKKMGAHEVTKNGKRGVYFAVWAPHAVNVSVIGEFNDWDETKDKMKRGEPLGIYTCFVPEAKKGDLYKFCIETQAGEKIYKADPFANYAELRPGTASRITDISNLNWSDSKWMTAREKWDNKEEPVSIYEVHMGSWMRHPGREDEGFYTYREFAEAITKYIKEMGYTHVELMGIAEHPFDGSWGYQVTGYYAPTSRYGTPEDFAYMVNYLHKNNIGVILDWVPAHFPKDAHGLADFDGTPTFEYPDPRKGEHPDWGTKVFNYEKPEVSNFLLANALFWVEHYHVDGLRVDAVASMLYLDYGREDGQWIPNKFGGNENLEAIAFFKHLNSVVCGRNKGVMMIAEESTAWPKVTGSPEDDGLGFTLKWNMGWMHDFTEYMKLDPYFRKNAHHMMTFSMEYAYSENYILVLSHDEVVHLKCSMLNKMPGEGWDKFRNLKVAYAFMMGHPGKKLLFMGQEFAQLREWSEERELDWFLLAEEPHQQIQNWYKDLLHLYKKNKALYELDNDPKGFDWINKDDIFRSIFSFTRHSNDGKKNLLFVCNFTPVDRPDYRVGVPRRKQFKLVLNSDETKYGGSGEERPLVYKPEKQECDGQKYSFAYPLPGYGVAVFEY
;
A
#
# COMPACT_ATOMS: atom_id res chain seq x y z
N MET A 1 -16.93 -20.82 -61.29
CA MET A 1 -16.42 -19.85 -60.29
C MET A 1 -17.51 -19.63 -59.26
N VAL A 2 -17.43 -20.30 -58.09
CA VAL A 2 -18.37 -20.13 -56.99
C VAL A 2 -17.73 -19.09 -56.06
N LYS A 3 -18.29 -17.88 -55.99
CA LYS A 3 -17.93 -16.89 -54.98
C LYS A 3 -18.34 -17.37 -53.62
N LYS A 4 -17.37 -17.80 -52.77
CA LYS A 4 -17.57 -17.95 -51.34
C LYS A 4 -17.70 -16.55 -50.73
N ASN A 5 -18.93 -16.09 -50.51
CA ASN A 5 -19.19 -14.98 -49.62
C ASN A 5 -18.89 -15.43 -48.18
N SER A 6 -17.70 -15.18 -47.68
CA SER A 6 -17.44 -15.20 -46.24
C SER A 6 -18.03 -13.94 -45.65
N THR A 7 -19.24 -13.97 -45.19
CA THR A 7 -19.77 -12.97 -44.24
C THR A 7 -18.95 -13.09 -42.96
N LYS A 8 -17.90 -12.25 -42.82
CA LYS A 8 -17.26 -12.05 -41.52
C LYS A 8 -18.33 -11.50 -40.58
N THR A 9 -18.85 -12.33 -39.69
CA THR A 9 -19.75 -11.91 -38.64
C THR A 9 -19.00 -10.84 -37.83
N LYS A 10 -19.58 -9.64 -37.72
CA LYS A 10 -18.97 -8.52 -37.00
C LYS A 10 -18.94 -8.89 -35.51
N VAL A 11 -17.76 -9.08 -34.92
CA VAL A 11 -17.59 -9.38 -33.50
C VAL A 11 -18.17 -8.22 -32.70
N GLN A 12 -19.02 -8.55 -31.72
CA GLN A 12 -19.59 -7.52 -30.84
C GLN A 12 -18.52 -6.99 -29.85
N PRO A 13 -18.64 -5.76 -29.34
CA PRO A 13 -17.63 -5.17 -28.44
C PRO A 13 -17.33 -6.01 -27.19
N TYR A 14 -18.29 -6.78 -26.71
CA TYR A 14 -18.14 -7.64 -25.53
C TYR A 14 -17.63 -9.05 -25.85
N GLU A 15 -17.64 -9.49 -27.13
CA GLU A 15 -17.19 -10.81 -27.53
C GLU A 15 -15.66 -10.88 -27.63
N ILE A 16 -15.10 -12.01 -27.24
CA ILE A 16 -13.68 -12.33 -27.45
C ILE A 16 -13.45 -12.60 -28.94
N GLY A 17 -12.57 -11.85 -29.57
CA GLY A 17 -12.21 -11.98 -30.99
C GLY A 17 -10.73 -12.32 -31.20
N GLU A 18 -10.31 -12.43 -32.47
CA GLU A 18 -8.93 -12.76 -32.85
C GLU A 18 -7.90 -11.78 -32.27
N LEU A 19 -8.23 -10.49 -32.24
CA LEU A 19 -7.35 -9.45 -31.68
C LEU A 19 -7.19 -9.63 -30.16
N ASP A 20 -8.26 -10.01 -29.46
CA ASP A 20 -8.21 -10.23 -28.01
C ASP A 20 -7.30 -11.42 -27.67
N HIS A 21 -7.44 -12.53 -28.41
CA HIS A 21 -6.54 -13.67 -28.29
C HIS A 21 -5.08 -13.29 -28.56
N TYR A 22 -4.83 -12.52 -29.61
CA TYR A 22 -3.47 -12.07 -29.92
C TYR A 22 -2.88 -11.20 -28.81
N LEU A 23 -3.60 -10.16 -28.39
CA LEU A 23 -3.10 -9.23 -27.36
C LEU A 23 -2.93 -9.90 -25.99
N PHE A 24 -3.87 -10.77 -25.60
CA PHE A 24 -3.81 -11.50 -24.34
C PHE A 24 -2.62 -12.48 -24.32
N GLY A 25 -2.41 -13.23 -25.40
CA GLY A 25 -1.26 -14.13 -25.55
C GLY A 25 0.08 -13.42 -25.72
N GLN A 26 0.10 -12.08 -25.90
CA GLN A 26 1.31 -11.26 -25.89
C GLN A 26 1.50 -10.49 -24.56
N GLY A 27 0.59 -10.61 -23.60
CA GLY A 27 0.64 -9.88 -22.34
C GLY A 27 0.28 -8.39 -22.45
N ASN A 28 -0.39 -7.98 -23.53
CA ASN A 28 -0.62 -6.56 -23.86
C ASN A 28 -2.11 -6.17 -23.95
N HIS A 29 -3.01 -7.02 -23.48
CA HIS A 29 -4.43 -6.70 -23.47
C HIS A 29 -4.84 -5.99 -22.17
N TYR A 30 -4.54 -4.72 -22.05
CA TYR A 30 -4.67 -3.93 -20.82
C TYR A 30 -6.12 -3.79 -20.30
N GLU A 31 -7.10 -3.99 -21.16
CA GLU A 31 -8.53 -3.87 -20.84
C GLU A 31 -9.29 -5.21 -20.94
N ILE A 32 -8.58 -6.34 -20.86
CA ILE A 32 -9.17 -7.68 -21.01
C ILE A 32 -10.33 -7.93 -20.02
N TYR A 33 -10.28 -7.32 -18.85
CA TYR A 33 -11.32 -7.39 -17.82
C TYR A 33 -12.69 -6.85 -18.26
N LYS A 34 -12.75 -6.07 -19.34
CA LYS A 34 -14.01 -5.62 -19.96
C LYS A 34 -14.70 -6.70 -20.78
N LYS A 35 -14.03 -7.83 -21.01
CA LYS A 35 -14.52 -8.94 -21.85
C LYS A 35 -14.47 -10.29 -21.13
N MET A 36 -13.47 -10.53 -20.28
CA MET A 36 -13.38 -11.70 -19.41
C MET A 36 -14.30 -11.52 -18.20
N GLY A 37 -14.80 -12.60 -17.66
CA GLY A 37 -15.76 -12.58 -16.57
C GLY A 37 -17.21 -12.63 -17.05
N ALA A 38 -18.12 -12.01 -16.30
CA ALA A 38 -19.55 -11.99 -16.55
C ALA A 38 -20.05 -10.57 -16.88
N HIS A 39 -20.60 -10.35 -18.06
CA HIS A 39 -21.05 -9.05 -18.54
C HIS A 39 -22.51 -9.08 -19.01
N GLU A 40 -23.36 -8.20 -18.46
CA GLU A 40 -24.73 -8.02 -18.96
C GLU A 40 -24.70 -7.42 -20.36
N VAL A 41 -25.32 -8.12 -21.31
CA VAL A 41 -25.33 -7.71 -22.72
C VAL A 41 -26.70 -7.97 -23.35
N THR A 42 -26.90 -7.37 -24.52
CA THR A 42 -28.05 -7.71 -25.40
C THR A 42 -27.54 -8.41 -26.64
N LYS A 43 -27.87 -9.67 -26.83
CA LYS A 43 -27.53 -10.49 -28.00
C LYS A 43 -28.77 -10.87 -28.75
N ASN A 44 -28.86 -10.53 -30.04
CA ASN A 44 -30.02 -10.81 -30.90
C ASN A 44 -31.36 -10.36 -30.30
N GLY A 45 -31.39 -9.20 -29.63
CA GLY A 45 -32.59 -8.63 -29.01
C GLY A 45 -32.96 -9.25 -27.64
N LYS A 46 -32.22 -10.22 -27.13
CA LYS A 46 -32.42 -10.81 -25.78
C LYS A 46 -31.37 -10.26 -24.84
N ARG A 47 -31.79 -9.77 -23.66
CA ARG A 47 -30.89 -9.47 -22.54
C ARG A 47 -30.44 -10.78 -21.92
N GLY A 48 -29.22 -10.78 -21.37
CA GLY A 48 -28.62 -11.90 -20.67
C GLY A 48 -27.20 -11.58 -20.30
N VAL A 49 -26.43 -12.58 -19.93
CA VAL A 49 -25.04 -12.43 -19.51
C VAL A 49 -24.12 -13.20 -20.44
N TYR A 50 -23.07 -12.53 -20.89
CA TYR A 50 -21.96 -13.14 -21.60
C TYR A 50 -20.88 -13.50 -20.59
N PHE A 51 -20.46 -14.77 -20.58
CA PHE A 51 -19.41 -15.30 -19.74
C PHE A 51 -18.18 -15.64 -20.56
N ALA A 52 -17.01 -15.33 -20.03
CA ALA A 52 -15.73 -15.69 -20.64
C ALA A 52 -14.71 -16.06 -19.55
N VAL A 53 -14.03 -17.21 -19.72
CA VAL A 53 -13.02 -17.71 -18.77
C VAL A 53 -11.85 -18.36 -19.52
N TRP A 54 -10.64 -18.14 -19.03
CA TRP A 54 -9.42 -18.75 -19.55
C TRP A 54 -9.13 -20.05 -18.79
N ALA A 55 -9.21 -21.18 -19.50
CA ALA A 55 -8.96 -22.52 -18.97
C ALA A 55 -8.30 -23.40 -20.06
N PRO A 56 -7.03 -23.14 -20.39
CA PRO A 56 -6.40 -23.68 -21.60
C PRO A 56 -6.32 -25.20 -21.68
N HIS A 57 -6.29 -25.88 -20.55
CA HIS A 57 -6.18 -27.35 -20.51
C HIS A 57 -7.49 -28.05 -20.11
N ALA A 58 -8.56 -27.29 -19.89
CA ALA A 58 -9.88 -27.89 -19.63
C ALA A 58 -10.38 -28.71 -20.82
N VAL A 59 -11.04 -29.82 -20.54
CA VAL A 59 -11.73 -30.65 -21.56
C VAL A 59 -13.06 -30.00 -21.92
N ASN A 60 -13.84 -29.62 -20.91
CA ASN A 60 -15.11 -28.91 -21.03
C ASN A 60 -15.23 -27.87 -19.91
N VAL A 61 -15.99 -26.83 -20.17
CA VAL A 61 -16.40 -25.85 -19.17
C VAL A 61 -17.88 -25.59 -19.30
N SER A 62 -18.60 -25.53 -18.18
CA SER A 62 -19.96 -25.05 -18.08
C SER A 62 -20.04 -23.91 -17.08
N VAL A 63 -20.89 -22.92 -17.31
CA VAL A 63 -21.24 -21.96 -16.26
C VAL A 63 -22.49 -22.46 -15.54
N ILE A 64 -22.40 -22.48 -14.20
CA ILE A 64 -23.48 -22.95 -13.32
C ILE A 64 -23.82 -21.83 -12.32
N GLY A 65 -25.08 -21.72 -11.98
CA GLY A 65 -25.54 -20.69 -11.06
C GLY A 65 -27.03 -20.74 -10.77
N GLU A 66 -27.55 -19.75 -10.10
CA GLU A 66 -28.97 -19.64 -9.74
C GLU A 66 -29.89 -19.64 -10.98
N PHE A 67 -29.40 -19.14 -12.11
CA PHE A 67 -30.15 -19.06 -13.38
C PHE A 67 -30.38 -20.42 -14.05
N ASN A 68 -29.70 -21.48 -13.66
CA ASN A 68 -29.83 -22.82 -14.24
C ASN A 68 -29.90 -23.94 -13.19
N ASP A 69 -30.24 -23.59 -11.92
CA ASP A 69 -30.32 -24.51 -10.79
C ASP A 69 -29.01 -25.27 -10.52
N TRP A 70 -27.86 -24.63 -10.82
CA TRP A 70 -26.52 -25.20 -10.68
C TRP A 70 -26.30 -26.49 -11.49
N ASP A 71 -27.05 -26.68 -12.59
CA ASP A 71 -27.00 -27.86 -13.44
C ASP A 71 -25.80 -27.80 -14.40
N GLU A 72 -24.81 -28.65 -14.19
CA GLU A 72 -23.58 -28.75 -14.97
C GLU A 72 -23.79 -29.18 -16.43
N THR A 73 -24.93 -29.70 -16.77
CA THR A 73 -25.26 -30.19 -18.12
C THR A 73 -25.82 -29.09 -19.03
N LYS A 74 -26.31 -28.00 -18.42
CA LYS A 74 -26.81 -26.81 -19.10
C LYS A 74 -25.61 -25.91 -19.51
N ASP A 75 -25.85 -24.79 -20.04
CA ASP A 75 -24.95 -23.66 -20.34
C ASP A 75 -23.46 -24.01 -20.56
N LYS A 76 -23.22 -25.00 -21.44
CA LYS A 76 -21.88 -25.41 -21.86
C LYS A 76 -21.21 -24.28 -22.63
N MET A 77 -19.99 -24.01 -22.29
CA MET A 77 -19.20 -22.95 -22.90
C MET A 77 -18.43 -23.46 -24.12
N LYS A 78 -18.29 -22.59 -25.12
CA LYS A 78 -17.56 -22.89 -26.33
C LYS A 78 -16.09 -22.48 -26.15
N ARG A 79 -15.18 -23.40 -26.42
CA ARG A 79 -13.75 -23.16 -26.46
C ARG A 79 -13.36 -22.26 -27.63
N GLY A 80 -12.67 -21.18 -27.36
CA GLY A 80 -12.03 -20.29 -28.33
C GLY A 80 -10.54 -20.60 -28.49
N GLU A 81 -10.08 -20.70 -29.73
CA GLU A 81 -8.68 -20.96 -30.06
C GLU A 81 -7.95 -19.66 -30.46
N PRO A 82 -6.62 -19.55 -30.24
CA PRO A 82 -5.69 -20.63 -29.82
C PRO A 82 -5.51 -20.76 -28.29
N LEU A 83 -6.01 -19.83 -27.47
CA LEU A 83 -5.64 -19.73 -26.05
C LEU A 83 -6.51 -20.52 -25.08
N GLY A 84 -7.61 -21.15 -25.55
CA GLY A 84 -8.52 -21.87 -24.66
C GLY A 84 -9.34 -20.95 -23.76
N ILE A 85 -9.84 -19.84 -24.32
CA ILE A 85 -10.82 -18.98 -23.66
C ILE A 85 -12.21 -19.54 -23.95
N TYR A 86 -12.89 -19.98 -22.92
CA TYR A 86 -14.27 -20.51 -23.05
C TYR A 86 -15.28 -19.38 -22.92
N THR A 87 -16.32 -19.41 -23.76
CA THR A 87 -17.36 -18.35 -23.78
C THR A 87 -18.75 -18.93 -23.96
N CYS A 88 -19.76 -18.32 -23.34
CA CYS A 88 -21.17 -18.58 -23.63
C CYS A 88 -22.03 -17.32 -23.37
N PHE A 89 -23.25 -17.33 -23.88
CA PHE A 89 -24.26 -16.31 -23.58
C PHE A 89 -25.47 -17.01 -22.97
N VAL A 90 -25.89 -16.58 -21.78
CA VAL A 90 -27.01 -17.14 -21.01
C VAL A 90 -28.08 -16.08 -20.87
N PRO A 91 -29.22 -16.22 -21.58
CA PRO A 91 -30.28 -15.22 -21.55
C PRO A 91 -31.07 -15.20 -20.22
N GLU A 92 -31.04 -16.28 -19.46
CA GLU A 92 -31.71 -16.43 -18.16
C GLU A 92 -30.95 -15.78 -17.01
N ALA A 93 -29.62 -15.59 -17.17
CA ALA A 93 -28.74 -14.99 -16.15
C ALA A 93 -28.96 -13.48 -16.06
N LYS A 94 -28.88 -12.93 -14.86
CA LYS A 94 -29.10 -11.50 -14.57
C LYS A 94 -28.22 -11.00 -13.42
N LYS A 95 -28.11 -9.70 -13.30
CA LYS A 95 -27.43 -9.03 -12.16
C LYS A 95 -27.96 -9.57 -10.83
N GLY A 96 -27.03 -9.93 -9.94
CA GLY A 96 -27.29 -10.44 -8.61
C GLY A 96 -27.18 -11.95 -8.48
N ASP A 97 -27.34 -12.71 -9.57
CA ASP A 97 -27.26 -14.17 -9.54
C ASP A 97 -25.84 -14.62 -9.15
N LEU A 98 -25.78 -15.67 -8.34
CA LEU A 98 -24.54 -16.36 -8.00
C LEU A 98 -24.16 -17.37 -9.07
N TYR A 99 -22.85 -17.49 -9.35
CA TYR A 99 -22.36 -18.46 -10.36
C TYR A 99 -20.96 -18.96 -10.04
N LYS A 100 -20.61 -20.09 -10.68
CA LYS A 100 -19.26 -20.67 -10.77
C LYS A 100 -19.03 -21.24 -12.16
N PHE A 101 -17.77 -21.55 -12.45
CA PHE A 101 -17.41 -22.40 -13.58
C PHE A 101 -17.24 -23.85 -13.09
N CYS A 102 -17.93 -24.78 -13.73
CA CYS A 102 -17.70 -26.23 -13.62
C CYS A 102 -16.70 -26.59 -14.72
N ILE A 103 -15.50 -26.99 -14.35
CA ILE A 103 -14.40 -27.32 -15.26
C ILE A 103 -14.17 -28.83 -15.23
N GLU A 104 -14.26 -29.48 -16.37
CA GLU A 104 -13.83 -30.86 -16.54
C GLU A 104 -12.36 -30.91 -16.90
N THR A 105 -11.55 -31.51 -16.00
CA THR A 105 -10.10 -31.63 -16.14
C THR A 105 -9.72 -32.73 -17.12
N GLN A 106 -8.48 -32.80 -17.57
CA GLN A 106 -7.97 -33.87 -18.42
C GLN A 106 -8.00 -35.26 -17.73
N ALA A 107 -8.03 -35.29 -16.40
CA ALA A 107 -8.21 -36.52 -15.62
C ALA A 107 -9.71 -36.98 -15.57
N GLY A 108 -10.62 -36.19 -16.13
CA GLY A 108 -12.07 -36.48 -16.09
C GLY A 108 -12.76 -36.07 -14.78
N GLU A 109 -12.05 -35.35 -13.91
CA GLU A 109 -12.62 -34.81 -12.68
C GLU A 109 -13.34 -33.49 -12.96
N LYS A 110 -14.40 -33.20 -12.18
CA LYS A 110 -15.07 -31.90 -12.20
C LYS A 110 -14.65 -31.07 -11.00
N ILE A 111 -14.20 -29.86 -11.27
CA ILE A 111 -13.82 -28.88 -10.26
C ILE A 111 -14.64 -27.60 -10.42
N TYR A 112 -14.90 -26.91 -9.31
CA TYR A 112 -15.80 -25.76 -9.26
C TYR A 112 -15.01 -24.51 -8.86
N LYS A 113 -14.88 -23.58 -9.79
CA LYS A 113 -14.04 -22.38 -9.65
C LYS A 113 -14.86 -21.11 -9.63
N ALA A 114 -14.51 -20.19 -8.74
CA ALA A 114 -14.94 -18.81 -8.86
C ALA A 114 -14.33 -18.18 -10.12
N ASP A 115 -14.95 -17.13 -10.61
CA ASP A 115 -14.47 -16.42 -11.80
C ASP A 115 -13.25 -15.54 -11.44
N PRO A 116 -12.09 -15.75 -12.06
CA PRO A 116 -10.90 -14.92 -11.81
C PRO A 116 -11.08 -13.43 -12.11
N PHE A 117 -12.01 -13.07 -12.99
CA PHE A 117 -12.33 -11.71 -13.37
C PHE A 117 -13.63 -11.18 -12.77
N ALA A 118 -14.23 -11.91 -11.81
CA ALA A 118 -15.45 -11.44 -11.16
C ALA A 118 -15.25 -10.09 -10.49
N ASN A 119 -16.20 -9.20 -10.69
CA ASN A 119 -16.18 -7.87 -10.08
C ASN A 119 -16.93 -7.81 -8.73
N TYR A 120 -17.57 -8.90 -8.34
CA TYR A 120 -18.27 -9.03 -7.07
C TYR A 120 -18.25 -10.50 -6.62
N ALA A 121 -18.00 -10.72 -5.35
CA ALA A 121 -17.99 -12.06 -4.74
C ALA A 121 -19.20 -12.26 -3.83
N GLU A 122 -19.61 -13.50 -3.66
CA GLU A 122 -20.51 -13.91 -2.58
C GLU A 122 -19.86 -13.59 -1.23
N LEU A 123 -20.66 -13.15 -0.26
CA LEU A 123 -20.18 -12.92 1.11
C LEU A 123 -19.72 -14.27 1.72
N ARG A 124 -18.55 -14.26 2.33
CA ARG A 124 -18.00 -15.44 3.01
C ARG A 124 -18.96 -15.97 4.09
N PRO A 125 -19.05 -17.28 4.36
CA PRO A 125 -18.18 -18.34 3.83
C PRO A 125 -18.55 -18.82 2.41
N GLY A 126 -19.45 -18.16 1.72
CA GLY A 126 -19.76 -18.45 0.32
C GLY A 126 -18.55 -18.25 -0.58
N THR A 127 -18.48 -18.99 -1.68
CA THR A 127 -17.32 -19.03 -2.56
C THR A 127 -17.67 -18.82 -4.03
N ALA A 128 -18.90 -18.40 -4.31
CA ALA A 128 -19.35 -18.11 -5.66
C ALA A 128 -18.98 -16.67 -6.07
N SER A 129 -18.96 -16.45 -7.37
CA SER A 129 -18.96 -15.10 -7.94
C SER A 129 -20.39 -14.60 -8.07
N ARG A 130 -20.59 -13.29 -8.03
CA ARG A 130 -21.90 -12.64 -8.21
C ARG A 130 -21.89 -11.77 -9.45
N ILE A 131 -22.89 -11.92 -10.30
CA ILE A 131 -23.05 -11.10 -11.51
C ILE A 131 -23.31 -9.65 -11.09
N THR A 132 -22.51 -8.72 -11.60
CA THR A 132 -22.69 -7.28 -11.38
C THR A 132 -22.30 -6.50 -12.63
N ASP A 133 -22.84 -5.29 -12.77
CA ASP A 133 -22.45 -4.34 -13.80
C ASP A 133 -21.81 -3.13 -13.14
N ILE A 134 -20.52 -2.96 -13.38
CA ILE A 134 -19.73 -1.83 -12.88
C ILE A 134 -19.41 -0.80 -13.99
N SER A 135 -19.97 -0.95 -15.18
CA SER A 135 -19.69 -0.07 -16.33
C SER A 135 -20.13 1.39 -16.12
N ASN A 136 -21.08 1.63 -15.21
CA ASN A 136 -21.71 2.93 -14.98
C ASN A 136 -21.56 3.39 -13.52
N LEU A 137 -20.37 3.33 -12.96
CA LEU A 137 -20.09 3.91 -11.63
C LEU A 137 -20.22 5.43 -11.65
N ASN A 138 -20.79 5.99 -10.58
CA ASN A 138 -21.07 7.43 -10.48
C ASN A 138 -19.85 8.22 -9.95
N TRP A 139 -19.01 8.67 -10.85
CA TRP A 139 -17.85 9.48 -10.52
C TRP A 139 -18.18 10.99 -10.54
N SER A 140 -17.70 11.72 -9.55
CA SER A 140 -17.79 13.18 -9.47
C SER A 140 -16.51 13.81 -8.90
N ASP A 141 -15.41 13.14 -9.09
CA ASP A 141 -14.05 13.47 -8.62
C ASP A 141 -13.13 14.07 -9.70
N SER A 142 -13.68 14.52 -10.81
CA SER A 142 -12.94 15.06 -11.95
C SER A 142 -11.95 16.17 -11.57
N LYS A 143 -12.26 16.97 -10.54
CA LYS A 143 -11.35 17.99 -10.01
C LYS A 143 -10.09 17.37 -9.41
N TRP A 144 -10.27 16.30 -8.64
CA TRP A 144 -9.16 15.53 -8.05
C TRP A 144 -8.31 14.89 -9.13
N MET A 145 -8.95 14.17 -10.08
CA MET A 145 -8.26 13.49 -11.18
C MET A 145 -7.41 14.46 -12.02
N THR A 146 -7.96 15.65 -12.33
CA THR A 146 -7.21 16.70 -13.04
C THR A 146 -6.03 17.25 -12.20
N ALA A 147 -6.19 17.36 -10.90
CA ALA A 147 -5.09 17.77 -10.01
C ALA A 147 -4.01 16.71 -9.93
N ARG A 148 -4.40 15.42 -9.80
CA ARG A 148 -3.49 14.27 -9.78
C ARG A 148 -2.58 14.21 -11.00
N GLU A 149 -3.10 14.46 -12.19
CA GLU A 149 -2.29 14.47 -13.43
C GLU A 149 -1.09 15.43 -13.40
N LYS A 150 -1.15 16.45 -12.52
CA LYS A 150 -0.11 17.47 -12.36
C LYS A 150 0.75 17.26 -11.13
N TRP A 151 0.42 16.27 -10.32
CA TRP A 151 1.07 16.01 -9.04
C TRP A 151 2.41 15.32 -9.26
N ASP A 152 3.47 15.89 -8.72
CA ASP A 152 4.76 15.21 -8.57
C ASP A 152 4.87 14.62 -7.17
N ASN A 153 4.68 13.32 -7.06
CA ASN A 153 4.73 12.59 -5.80
C ASN A 153 6.07 12.70 -5.05
N LYS A 154 7.14 13.11 -5.74
CA LYS A 154 8.47 13.31 -5.15
C LYS A 154 8.58 14.66 -4.45
N GLU A 155 7.94 15.69 -4.98
CA GLU A 155 8.02 17.07 -4.51
C GLU A 155 6.80 17.51 -3.67
N GLU A 156 5.73 16.73 -3.67
CA GLU A 156 4.49 17.02 -2.92
C GLU A 156 4.46 16.32 -1.57
N PRO A 157 3.69 16.83 -0.59
CA PRO A 157 3.58 16.18 0.70
C PRO A 157 2.79 14.87 0.58
N VAL A 158 3.41 13.76 0.99
CA VAL A 158 2.77 12.46 1.08
C VAL A 158 2.92 11.93 2.50
N SER A 159 1.80 11.91 3.23
CA SER A 159 1.66 11.29 4.54
C SER A 159 0.50 10.31 4.50
N ILE A 160 0.81 9.05 4.78
CA ILE A 160 -0.08 7.92 4.56
C ILE A 160 -0.57 7.39 5.92
N TYR A 161 -1.88 7.25 6.05
CA TYR A 161 -2.52 6.51 7.13
C TYR A 161 -2.84 5.11 6.63
N GLU A 162 -2.05 4.12 7.04
CA GLU A 162 -2.28 2.72 6.71
C GLU A 162 -3.40 2.17 7.59
N VAL A 163 -4.43 1.57 6.99
CA VAL A 163 -5.63 1.18 7.70
C VAL A 163 -6.23 -0.14 7.20
N HIS A 164 -6.60 -1.01 8.14
CA HIS A 164 -7.42 -2.18 7.93
C HIS A 164 -8.86 -1.86 8.33
N MET A 165 -9.78 -1.80 7.35
CA MET A 165 -11.15 -1.33 7.57
C MET A 165 -11.90 -2.10 8.66
N GLY A 166 -11.80 -3.44 8.64
CA GLY A 166 -12.54 -4.33 9.55
C GLY A 166 -12.13 -4.23 11.03
N SER A 167 -11.00 -3.57 11.32
CA SER A 167 -10.50 -3.41 12.68
C SER A 167 -10.18 -1.95 13.06
N TRP A 168 -10.60 -0.99 12.26
CA TRP A 168 -10.44 0.43 12.58
C TRP A 168 -11.51 0.89 13.58
N MET A 169 -12.78 0.76 13.22
CA MET A 169 -13.96 0.95 14.08
C MET A 169 -15.00 -0.11 13.78
N ARG A 170 -15.79 -0.48 14.79
CA ARG A 170 -16.91 -1.42 14.65
C ARG A 170 -18.18 -0.86 15.31
N HIS A 171 -19.33 -1.30 14.84
CA HIS A 171 -20.59 -1.02 15.51
C HIS A 171 -20.74 -1.93 16.75
N PRO A 172 -20.87 -1.36 17.96
CA PRO A 172 -21.01 -2.17 19.16
C PRO A 172 -22.31 -2.98 19.16
N GLY A 173 -22.24 -4.23 19.56
CA GLY A 173 -23.41 -5.09 19.79
C GLY A 173 -24.13 -5.60 18.54
N ARG A 174 -23.57 -5.48 17.35
CA ARG A 174 -24.10 -6.12 16.14
C ARG A 174 -23.67 -7.59 16.07
N GLU A 175 -24.60 -8.45 15.64
CA GLU A 175 -24.35 -9.90 15.49
C GLU A 175 -23.49 -10.22 14.22
N ASP A 176 -23.43 -9.30 13.27
CA ASP A 176 -22.75 -9.42 11.98
C ASP A 176 -21.31 -8.88 12.00
N GLU A 177 -20.52 -9.21 13.00
CA GLU A 177 -19.14 -8.74 13.21
C GLU A 177 -19.00 -7.22 13.39
N GLY A 178 -20.05 -6.45 13.12
CA GLY A 178 -20.13 -5.01 13.36
C GLY A 178 -19.24 -4.16 12.45
N PHE A 179 -18.84 -4.65 11.30
CA PHE A 179 -18.03 -3.87 10.37
C PHE A 179 -18.75 -2.61 9.90
N TYR A 180 -17.99 -1.54 9.69
CA TYR A 180 -18.46 -0.40 8.92
C TYR A 180 -18.60 -0.79 7.45
N THR A 181 -19.67 -0.34 6.82
CA THR A 181 -19.80 -0.41 5.37
C THR A 181 -18.81 0.55 4.70
N TYR A 182 -18.52 0.36 3.40
CA TYR A 182 -17.70 1.31 2.64
C TYR A 182 -18.18 2.75 2.78
N ARG A 183 -19.51 2.97 2.83
CA ARG A 183 -20.10 4.33 2.96
C ARG A 183 -19.90 4.91 4.35
N GLU A 184 -20.16 4.15 5.40
CA GLU A 184 -19.96 4.58 6.80
C GLU A 184 -18.48 4.87 7.06
N PHE A 185 -17.61 3.98 6.58
CA PHE A 185 -16.16 4.18 6.67
C PHE A 185 -15.70 5.43 5.94
N ALA A 186 -16.20 5.68 4.72
CA ALA A 186 -15.84 6.88 3.95
C ALA A 186 -16.09 8.18 4.73
N GLU A 187 -17.24 8.29 5.39
CA GLU A 187 -17.59 9.46 6.18
C GLU A 187 -16.74 9.60 7.44
N ALA A 188 -16.56 8.51 8.18
CA ALA A 188 -15.82 8.49 9.44
C ALA A 188 -14.32 8.74 9.22
N ILE A 189 -13.70 8.00 8.29
CA ILE A 189 -12.26 8.13 8.01
C ILE A 189 -11.92 9.50 7.41
N THR A 190 -12.78 10.05 6.56
CA THR A 190 -12.58 11.39 5.99
C THR A 190 -12.47 12.45 7.08
N LYS A 191 -13.38 12.42 8.07
CA LYS A 191 -13.34 13.35 9.19
C LYS A 191 -12.03 13.22 9.96
N TYR A 192 -11.63 11.99 10.26
CA TYR A 192 -10.41 11.70 11.02
C TYR A 192 -9.13 12.14 10.28
N ILE A 193 -8.98 11.76 9.01
CA ILE A 193 -7.83 12.10 8.17
C ILE A 193 -7.66 13.61 8.01
N LYS A 194 -8.76 14.34 7.80
CA LYS A 194 -8.72 15.80 7.70
C LYS A 194 -8.32 16.47 9.00
N GLU A 195 -8.84 15.97 10.12
CA GLU A 195 -8.48 16.47 11.44
C GLU A 195 -7.02 16.23 11.76
N MET A 196 -6.53 15.03 11.52
CA MET A 196 -5.14 14.63 11.76
C MET A 196 -4.16 15.33 10.80
N GLY A 197 -4.55 15.58 9.55
CA GLY A 197 -3.71 16.24 8.55
C GLY A 197 -3.00 15.31 7.58
N TYR A 198 -3.31 14.02 7.54
CA TYR A 198 -2.82 13.10 6.53
C TYR A 198 -3.25 13.49 5.11
N THR A 199 -2.52 13.04 4.12
CA THR A 199 -2.82 13.30 2.70
C THR A 199 -3.46 12.11 2.01
N HIS A 200 -3.15 10.90 2.42
CA HIS A 200 -3.61 9.65 1.82
C HIS A 200 -4.04 8.64 2.87
N VAL A 201 -4.92 7.74 2.48
CA VAL A 201 -5.17 6.47 3.18
C VAL A 201 -4.62 5.34 2.33
N GLU A 202 -4.00 4.34 2.98
CA GLU A 202 -3.61 3.08 2.37
C GLU A 202 -4.46 1.97 2.96
N LEU A 203 -5.23 1.31 2.10
CA LEU A 203 -6.25 0.34 2.49
C LEU A 203 -5.72 -1.08 2.34
N MET A 204 -5.61 -1.80 3.45
CA MET A 204 -5.30 -3.22 3.49
C MET A 204 -6.55 -4.06 3.23
N GLY A 205 -6.40 -5.23 2.61
CA GLY A 205 -7.44 -6.26 2.52
C GLY A 205 -8.67 -5.86 1.71
N ILE A 206 -8.52 -5.07 0.65
CA ILE A 206 -9.66 -4.63 -0.19
C ILE A 206 -9.99 -5.65 -1.28
N ALA A 207 -9.02 -6.31 -1.89
CA ALA A 207 -9.32 -7.40 -2.82
C ALA A 207 -9.98 -8.57 -2.07
N GLU A 208 -10.96 -9.25 -2.70
CA GLU A 208 -11.71 -10.34 -2.03
C GLU A 208 -10.79 -11.49 -1.62
N HIS A 209 -10.97 -11.94 -0.38
CA HIS A 209 -10.21 -13.02 0.24
C HIS A 209 -11.07 -13.81 1.22
N PRO A 210 -10.86 -15.14 1.37
CA PRO A 210 -11.74 -15.98 2.19
C PRO A 210 -11.43 -15.89 3.70
N PHE A 211 -10.17 -15.66 4.07
CA PHE A 211 -9.66 -15.79 5.43
C PHE A 211 -9.27 -14.44 6.03
N ASP A 212 -9.99 -13.98 7.06
CA ASP A 212 -9.74 -12.69 7.70
C ASP A 212 -8.34 -12.59 8.33
N GLY A 213 -7.86 -13.67 8.94
CA GLY A 213 -6.53 -13.75 9.53
C GLY A 213 -5.37 -13.65 8.52
N SER A 214 -5.67 -13.63 7.21
CA SER A 214 -4.67 -13.29 6.19
C SER A 214 -4.50 -11.79 5.99
N TRP A 215 -5.30 -10.96 6.64
CA TRP A 215 -5.34 -9.50 6.51
C TRP A 215 -5.56 -9.01 5.06
N GLY A 216 -6.04 -9.91 4.18
CA GLY A 216 -6.21 -9.66 2.75
C GLY A 216 -5.04 -10.06 1.88
N TYR A 217 -4.00 -10.70 2.41
CA TYR A 217 -2.85 -11.17 1.61
C TYR A 217 -3.06 -12.53 0.93
N GLN A 218 -4.16 -13.23 1.21
CA GLN A 218 -4.56 -14.46 0.51
C GLN A 218 -5.73 -14.20 -0.43
N VAL A 219 -5.47 -13.47 -1.51
CA VAL A 219 -6.48 -12.98 -2.45
C VAL A 219 -7.03 -14.11 -3.31
N THR A 220 -8.36 -14.22 -3.41
CA THR A 220 -9.07 -15.11 -4.33
C THR A 220 -9.85 -14.36 -5.41
N GLY A 221 -10.21 -13.10 -5.18
CA GLY A 221 -10.94 -12.26 -6.12
C GLY A 221 -10.17 -10.98 -6.46
N TYR A 222 -9.25 -11.05 -7.42
CA TYR A 222 -8.36 -9.95 -7.79
C TYR A 222 -9.10 -8.71 -8.35
N TYR A 223 -10.26 -8.92 -8.99
CA TYR A 223 -11.05 -7.86 -9.63
C TYR A 223 -12.31 -7.48 -8.83
N ALA A 224 -12.44 -7.97 -7.60
CA ALA A 224 -13.58 -7.70 -6.75
C ALA A 224 -13.17 -6.98 -5.46
N PRO A 225 -13.72 -5.80 -5.16
CA PRO A 225 -13.69 -5.29 -3.79
C PRO A 225 -14.38 -6.27 -2.85
N THR A 226 -13.81 -6.50 -1.67
CA THR A 226 -14.37 -7.49 -0.75
C THR A 226 -15.82 -7.18 -0.40
N SER A 227 -16.67 -8.21 -0.43
CA SER A 227 -18.09 -8.13 -0.10
C SER A 227 -18.39 -7.89 1.40
N ARG A 228 -17.36 -7.98 2.26
CA ARG A 228 -17.44 -7.74 3.72
C ARG A 228 -18.04 -6.39 4.07
N TYR A 229 -17.74 -5.38 3.27
CA TYR A 229 -18.05 -3.98 3.58
C TYR A 229 -19.11 -3.37 2.65
N GLY A 230 -19.66 -4.16 1.72
CA GLY A 230 -20.70 -3.69 0.81
C GLY A 230 -20.50 -4.11 -0.65
N THR A 231 -21.06 -3.32 -1.55
CA THR A 231 -21.05 -3.58 -2.99
C THR A 231 -19.87 -2.90 -3.70
N PRO A 232 -19.55 -3.30 -4.94
CA PRO A 232 -18.59 -2.58 -5.79
C PRO A 232 -18.93 -1.10 -5.98
N GLU A 233 -20.20 -0.76 -6.07
CA GLU A 233 -20.69 0.62 -6.17
C GLU A 233 -20.43 1.41 -4.87
N ASP A 234 -20.51 0.74 -3.70
CA ASP A 234 -20.21 1.37 -2.41
C ASP A 234 -18.71 1.64 -2.25
N PHE A 235 -17.86 0.73 -2.75
CA PHE A 235 -16.42 0.96 -2.82
C PHE A 235 -16.09 2.17 -3.71
N ALA A 236 -16.68 2.26 -4.90
CA ALA A 236 -16.50 3.41 -5.76
C ALA A 236 -17.00 4.72 -5.11
N TYR A 237 -18.12 4.66 -4.37
CA TYR A 237 -18.61 5.79 -3.57
C TYR A 237 -17.56 6.23 -2.55
N MET A 238 -16.91 5.30 -1.84
CA MET A 238 -15.90 5.60 -0.84
C MET A 238 -14.71 6.33 -1.46
N VAL A 239 -14.14 5.83 -2.55
CA VAL A 239 -13.03 6.48 -3.26
C VAL A 239 -13.43 7.88 -3.72
N ASN A 240 -14.59 8.00 -4.37
CA ASN A 240 -15.12 9.29 -4.84
C ASN A 240 -15.35 10.29 -3.68
N TYR A 241 -15.80 9.82 -2.52
CA TYR A 241 -16.01 10.65 -1.33
C TYR A 241 -14.68 11.16 -0.75
N LEU A 242 -13.67 10.32 -0.67
CA LEU A 242 -12.31 10.68 -0.23
C LEU A 242 -11.70 11.73 -1.17
N HIS A 243 -11.77 11.52 -2.49
CA HIS A 243 -11.28 12.46 -3.50
C HIS A 243 -11.96 13.85 -3.40
N LYS A 244 -13.26 13.88 -3.21
CA LYS A 244 -14.00 15.14 -2.98
C LYS A 244 -13.53 15.91 -1.75
N ASN A 245 -12.94 15.21 -0.81
CA ASN A 245 -12.37 15.78 0.42
C ASN A 245 -10.85 15.98 0.35
N ASN A 246 -10.23 15.86 -0.83
CA ASN A 246 -8.81 16.00 -1.09
C ASN A 246 -7.96 14.98 -0.31
N ILE A 247 -8.39 13.73 -0.27
CA ILE A 247 -7.69 12.61 0.33
C ILE A 247 -7.44 11.58 -0.77
N GLY A 248 -6.18 11.20 -0.99
CA GLY A 248 -5.80 10.15 -1.93
C GLY A 248 -6.02 8.75 -1.35
N VAL A 249 -6.19 7.78 -2.24
CA VAL A 249 -6.43 6.37 -1.89
C VAL A 249 -5.37 5.49 -2.50
N ILE A 250 -4.68 4.73 -1.66
CA ILE A 250 -3.70 3.72 -2.05
C ILE A 250 -4.29 2.35 -1.67
N LEU A 251 -4.13 1.35 -2.51
CA LEU A 251 -4.49 -0.02 -2.19
C LEU A 251 -3.24 -0.87 -1.97
N ASP A 252 -3.32 -1.72 -0.96
CA ASP A 252 -2.39 -2.83 -0.81
C ASP A 252 -2.70 -3.91 -1.84
N TRP A 253 -1.74 -4.24 -2.71
CA TRP A 253 -1.91 -5.10 -3.87
C TRP A 253 -0.89 -6.24 -3.87
N VAL A 254 -1.37 -7.46 -4.05
CA VAL A 254 -0.62 -8.71 -3.83
C VAL A 254 -0.39 -9.47 -5.15
N PRO A 255 0.56 -9.07 -6.01
CA PRO A 255 0.86 -9.78 -7.25
C PRO A 255 1.86 -10.93 -7.09
N ALA A 256 2.37 -11.15 -5.88
CA ALA A 256 3.41 -12.14 -5.61
C ALA A 256 2.87 -13.57 -5.57
N HIS A 257 1.74 -13.76 -4.93
CA HIS A 257 1.23 -15.08 -4.60
C HIS A 257 -0.29 -15.10 -4.40
N PHE A 258 -0.87 -16.30 -4.29
CA PHE A 258 -2.28 -16.52 -4.00
C PHE A 258 -2.49 -17.82 -3.21
N PRO A 259 -3.62 -17.97 -2.47
CA PRO A 259 -3.87 -19.13 -1.63
C PRO A 259 -4.23 -20.38 -2.44
N LYS A 260 -4.18 -21.55 -1.78
CA LYS A 260 -4.51 -22.85 -2.36
C LYS A 260 -5.99 -23.23 -2.24
N ASP A 261 -6.87 -22.28 -1.93
CA ASP A 261 -8.29 -22.51 -1.80
C ASP A 261 -8.87 -23.13 -3.10
N ALA A 262 -9.65 -24.19 -2.94
CA ALA A 262 -10.13 -25.00 -4.07
C ALA A 262 -10.96 -24.21 -5.09
N HIS A 263 -11.67 -23.17 -4.66
CA HIS A 263 -12.45 -22.29 -5.53
C HIS A 263 -11.64 -21.19 -6.21
N GLY A 264 -10.39 -20.95 -5.75
CA GLY A 264 -9.49 -19.90 -6.23
C GLY A 264 -8.67 -20.30 -7.47
N LEU A 265 -7.53 -19.62 -7.63
CA LEU A 265 -6.68 -19.73 -8.82
C LEU A 265 -5.83 -20.98 -8.88
N ALA A 266 -5.52 -21.61 -7.72
CA ALA A 266 -4.63 -22.76 -7.66
C ALA A 266 -5.17 -23.93 -8.51
N ASP A 267 -4.30 -24.48 -9.36
CA ASP A 267 -4.63 -25.58 -10.28
C ASP A 267 -5.96 -25.35 -11.02
N PHE A 268 -6.13 -24.16 -11.62
CA PHE A 268 -7.41 -23.59 -12.03
C PHE A 268 -8.20 -24.47 -12.99
N ASP A 269 -7.56 -25.12 -13.94
CA ASP A 269 -8.19 -26.05 -14.88
C ASP A 269 -7.77 -27.52 -14.64
N GLY A 270 -7.31 -27.83 -13.42
CA GLY A 270 -6.72 -29.11 -13.05
C GLY A 270 -5.23 -29.19 -13.35
N THR A 271 -4.65 -28.07 -13.78
CA THR A 271 -3.22 -27.92 -14.03
C THR A 271 -2.70 -26.58 -13.47
N PRO A 272 -1.39 -26.38 -13.28
CA PRO A 272 -0.81 -25.09 -12.91
C PRO A 272 -1.04 -24.03 -13.99
N THR A 273 -2.22 -23.40 -13.96
CA THR A 273 -2.65 -22.41 -14.97
C THR A 273 -2.03 -21.05 -14.68
N PHE A 274 -2.19 -20.53 -13.45
CA PHE A 274 -1.68 -19.23 -13.02
C PHE A 274 -0.31 -19.32 -12.35
N GLU A 275 0.05 -20.45 -11.77
CA GLU A 275 1.30 -20.68 -11.05
C GLU A 275 2.36 -21.38 -11.88
N TYR A 276 3.61 -21.33 -11.39
CA TYR A 276 4.69 -22.17 -11.93
C TYR A 276 4.42 -23.63 -11.60
N PRO A 277 4.69 -24.57 -12.55
CA PRO A 277 4.44 -26.01 -12.34
C PRO A 277 5.43 -26.67 -11.37
N ASP A 278 6.67 -26.22 -11.29
CA ASP A 278 7.65 -26.76 -10.35
C ASP A 278 7.49 -26.08 -8.98
N PRO A 279 7.23 -26.81 -7.89
CA PRO A 279 7.01 -26.23 -6.56
C PRO A 279 8.21 -25.45 -6.02
N ARG A 280 9.43 -25.75 -6.47
CA ARG A 280 10.63 -24.99 -6.10
C ARG A 280 10.63 -23.54 -6.64
N LYS A 281 9.78 -23.24 -7.62
CA LYS A 281 9.54 -21.90 -8.17
C LYS A 281 8.11 -21.43 -7.90
N GLY A 282 7.16 -22.37 -7.85
CA GLY A 282 5.71 -22.15 -7.82
C GLY A 282 5.06 -22.11 -6.45
N GLU A 283 5.80 -22.28 -5.35
CA GLU A 283 5.25 -22.24 -3.99
C GLU A 283 6.13 -21.44 -3.04
N HIS A 284 5.49 -20.75 -2.09
CA HIS A 284 6.12 -20.21 -0.89
C HIS A 284 5.82 -21.15 0.29
N PRO A 285 6.78 -21.99 0.73
CA PRO A 285 6.54 -22.99 1.77
C PRO A 285 6.08 -22.37 3.10
N ASP A 286 6.71 -21.26 3.50
CA ASP A 286 6.44 -20.59 4.77
C ASP A 286 5.04 -19.94 4.81
N TRP A 287 4.53 -19.49 3.66
CA TRP A 287 3.21 -18.87 3.55
C TRP A 287 2.10 -19.84 3.11
N GLY A 288 2.48 -21.03 2.65
CA GLY A 288 1.55 -22.04 2.13
C GLY A 288 0.84 -21.63 0.85
N THR A 289 1.39 -20.70 0.08
CA THR A 289 0.77 -20.10 -1.11
C THR A 289 1.43 -20.54 -2.41
N LYS A 290 0.73 -20.33 -3.55
CA LYS A 290 1.26 -20.50 -4.90
C LYS A 290 1.87 -19.20 -5.40
N VAL A 291 2.86 -19.27 -6.27
CA VAL A 291 3.55 -18.13 -6.90
C VAL A 291 3.07 -17.99 -8.35
N PHE A 292 2.70 -16.78 -8.75
CA PHE A 292 2.31 -16.49 -10.13
C PHE A 292 3.42 -16.79 -11.12
N ASN A 293 3.04 -17.37 -12.26
CA ASN A 293 3.98 -17.68 -13.34
C ASN A 293 4.17 -16.49 -14.29
N TYR A 294 5.13 -15.64 -13.99
CA TYR A 294 5.44 -14.45 -14.80
C TYR A 294 6.01 -14.77 -16.19
N GLU A 295 6.40 -16.04 -16.47
CA GLU A 295 6.83 -16.49 -17.81
C GLU A 295 5.65 -16.56 -18.79
N LYS A 296 4.42 -16.80 -18.27
CA LYS A 296 3.21 -16.85 -19.10
C LYS A 296 2.72 -15.42 -19.39
N PRO A 297 2.69 -14.99 -20.67
CA PRO A 297 2.18 -13.66 -20.99
C PRO A 297 0.75 -13.42 -20.51
N GLU A 298 -0.11 -14.44 -20.53
CA GLU A 298 -1.49 -14.36 -20.09
C GLU A 298 -1.59 -14.08 -18.58
N VAL A 299 -0.69 -14.63 -17.77
CA VAL A 299 -0.63 -14.40 -16.31
C VAL A 299 -0.10 -12.99 -16.02
N SER A 300 0.97 -12.59 -16.69
CA SER A 300 1.48 -11.22 -16.60
C SER A 300 0.42 -10.21 -17.04
N ASN A 301 -0.36 -10.53 -18.08
CA ASN A 301 -1.49 -9.72 -18.54
C ASN A 301 -2.62 -9.64 -17.50
N PHE A 302 -2.95 -10.76 -16.87
CA PHE A 302 -3.95 -10.80 -15.78
C PHE A 302 -3.59 -9.82 -14.67
N LEU A 303 -2.35 -9.84 -14.20
CA LEU A 303 -1.88 -8.95 -13.14
C LEU A 303 -1.77 -7.48 -13.59
N LEU A 304 -1.24 -7.22 -14.79
CA LEU A 304 -1.12 -5.87 -15.31
C LEU A 304 -2.48 -5.21 -15.54
N ALA A 305 -3.42 -5.95 -16.15
CA ALA A 305 -4.77 -5.47 -16.34
C ALA A 305 -5.51 -5.27 -15.02
N ASN A 306 -5.19 -6.08 -14.00
CA ASN A 306 -5.72 -5.90 -12.63
C ASN A 306 -5.22 -4.60 -11.98
N ALA A 307 -3.93 -4.27 -12.10
CA ALA A 307 -3.41 -3.00 -11.62
C ALA A 307 -4.11 -1.80 -12.30
N LEU A 308 -4.27 -1.86 -13.62
CA LEU A 308 -5.00 -0.84 -14.38
C LEU A 308 -6.48 -0.78 -14.00
N PHE A 309 -7.10 -1.92 -13.71
CA PHE A 309 -8.48 -1.97 -13.24
C PHE A 309 -8.69 -1.16 -11.95
N TRP A 310 -7.84 -1.31 -10.96
CA TRP A 310 -7.92 -0.53 -9.74
C TRP A 310 -7.67 0.96 -9.99
N VAL A 311 -6.67 1.29 -10.80
CA VAL A 311 -6.27 2.67 -11.08
C VAL A 311 -7.25 3.39 -12.01
N GLU A 312 -7.68 2.76 -13.12
CA GLU A 312 -8.46 3.42 -14.17
C GLU A 312 -9.97 3.27 -13.96
N HIS A 313 -10.41 2.19 -13.33
CA HIS A 313 -11.83 1.93 -13.11
C HIS A 313 -12.31 2.41 -11.74
N TYR A 314 -11.50 2.19 -10.69
CA TYR A 314 -11.80 2.65 -9.33
C TYR A 314 -11.07 3.93 -8.93
N HIS A 315 -10.32 4.56 -9.83
CA HIS A 315 -9.64 5.84 -9.66
C HIS A 315 -8.63 5.87 -8.50
N VAL A 316 -8.14 4.73 -7.99
CA VAL A 316 -7.17 4.72 -6.90
C VAL A 316 -5.87 5.45 -7.32
N ASP A 317 -5.22 6.10 -6.36
CA ASP A 317 -4.08 6.99 -6.60
C ASP A 317 -2.74 6.27 -6.48
N GLY A 318 -2.75 5.04 -6.00
CA GLY A 318 -1.55 4.23 -5.91
C GLY A 318 -1.82 2.79 -5.55
N LEU A 319 -0.82 1.96 -5.83
CA LEU A 319 -0.76 0.56 -5.40
C LEU A 319 0.51 0.36 -4.59
N ARG A 320 0.39 -0.08 -3.35
CA ARG A 320 1.50 -0.64 -2.59
C ARG A 320 1.62 -2.10 -2.98
N VAL A 321 2.74 -2.43 -3.57
CA VAL A 321 3.03 -3.77 -4.09
C VAL A 321 3.70 -4.58 -3.02
N ASP A 322 2.97 -5.58 -2.53
CA ASP A 322 3.38 -6.48 -1.47
C ASP A 322 4.51 -7.41 -1.90
N ALA A 323 5.44 -7.68 -0.97
CA ALA A 323 6.46 -8.72 -1.06
C ALA A 323 7.30 -8.71 -2.36
N VAL A 324 7.70 -7.54 -2.84
CA VAL A 324 8.47 -7.40 -4.09
C VAL A 324 9.75 -8.24 -4.07
N ALA A 325 10.45 -8.30 -2.94
CA ALA A 325 11.66 -9.15 -2.80
C ALA A 325 11.38 -10.62 -3.10
N SER A 326 10.23 -11.16 -2.69
CA SER A 326 9.84 -12.54 -2.96
C SER A 326 9.62 -12.84 -4.45
N MET A 327 9.32 -11.80 -5.24
CA MET A 327 9.17 -11.90 -6.69
C MET A 327 10.52 -11.78 -7.40
N LEU A 328 11.43 -10.96 -6.88
CA LEU A 328 12.73 -10.68 -7.51
C LEU A 328 13.73 -11.82 -7.33
N TYR A 329 13.66 -12.56 -6.23
CA TYR A 329 14.63 -13.58 -5.88
C TYR A 329 14.03 -14.98 -5.90
N LEU A 330 14.60 -15.88 -6.72
CA LEU A 330 14.19 -17.28 -6.85
C LEU A 330 14.47 -18.11 -5.59
N ASP A 331 15.44 -17.70 -4.78
CA ASP A 331 15.84 -18.32 -3.52
C ASP A 331 15.19 -17.67 -2.27
N TYR A 332 14.27 -16.70 -2.45
CA TYR A 332 13.63 -16.03 -1.33
C TYR A 332 12.90 -17.02 -0.41
N GLY A 333 13.29 -17.04 0.89
CA GLY A 333 12.71 -17.96 1.87
C GLY A 333 12.98 -19.45 1.60
N ARG A 334 14.04 -19.80 0.86
CA ARG A 334 14.40 -21.17 0.50
C ARG A 334 15.84 -21.47 0.87
N GLU A 335 16.06 -22.72 1.25
CA GLU A 335 17.41 -23.25 1.50
C GLU A 335 18.09 -23.70 0.21
N ASP A 336 19.39 -23.95 0.28
CA ASP A 336 20.15 -24.50 -0.84
C ASP A 336 19.55 -25.82 -1.34
N GLY A 337 19.34 -25.89 -2.66
CA GLY A 337 18.70 -27.02 -3.33
C GLY A 337 17.18 -27.01 -3.35
N GLN A 338 16.52 -26.05 -2.68
CA GLN A 338 15.07 -25.87 -2.67
C GLN A 338 14.56 -24.84 -3.71
N TRP A 339 15.44 -24.32 -4.54
CA TRP A 339 15.11 -23.37 -5.60
C TRP A 339 15.80 -23.72 -6.92
N ILE A 340 15.36 -23.09 -8.01
CA ILE A 340 15.87 -23.30 -9.36
C ILE A 340 16.53 -22.01 -9.84
N PRO A 341 17.82 -22.02 -10.21
CA PRO A 341 18.47 -20.83 -10.74
C PRO A 341 17.88 -20.43 -12.11
N ASN A 342 18.04 -19.15 -12.45
CA ASN A 342 17.68 -18.64 -13.76
C ASN A 342 18.60 -19.20 -14.87
N LYS A 343 18.29 -18.90 -16.11
CA LYS A 343 19.06 -19.41 -17.28
C LYS A 343 20.54 -19.02 -17.33
N PHE A 344 20.99 -18.10 -16.46
CA PHE A 344 22.37 -17.67 -16.32
C PHE A 344 23.03 -18.25 -15.06
N GLY A 345 22.30 -19.04 -14.26
CA GLY A 345 22.76 -19.62 -13.01
C GLY A 345 22.63 -18.72 -11.79
N GLY A 346 22.03 -17.54 -11.91
CA GLY A 346 21.77 -16.61 -10.81
C GLY A 346 20.43 -16.86 -10.12
N ASN A 347 20.20 -16.11 -9.03
CA ASN A 347 18.99 -16.20 -8.22
C ASN A 347 17.95 -15.14 -8.57
N GLU A 348 18.22 -14.22 -9.49
CA GLU A 348 17.25 -13.23 -9.93
C GLU A 348 16.13 -13.86 -10.78
N ASN A 349 14.90 -13.55 -10.50
CA ASN A 349 13.75 -13.91 -11.32
C ASN A 349 13.62 -12.92 -12.49
N LEU A 350 14.20 -13.27 -13.62
CA LEU A 350 14.27 -12.40 -14.80
C LEU A 350 12.90 -12.03 -15.35
N GLU A 351 11.94 -12.95 -15.25
CA GLU A 351 10.57 -12.76 -15.74
C GLU A 351 9.81 -11.78 -14.84
N ALA A 352 9.96 -11.86 -13.52
CA ALA A 352 9.38 -10.91 -12.59
C ALA A 352 9.99 -9.51 -12.73
N ILE A 353 11.30 -9.41 -12.97
CA ILE A 353 11.97 -8.14 -13.26
C ILE A 353 11.39 -7.49 -14.53
N ALA A 354 11.24 -8.28 -15.59
CA ALA A 354 10.64 -7.79 -16.84
C ALA A 354 9.17 -7.39 -16.64
N PHE A 355 8.42 -8.16 -15.84
CA PHE A 355 7.06 -7.83 -15.46
C PHE A 355 6.96 -6.49 -14.74
N PHE A 356 7.80 -6.22 -13.73
CA PHE A 356 7.78 -4.93 -13.00
C PHE A 356 8.11 -3.76 -13.90
N LYS A 357 9.13 -3.88 -14.75
CA LYS A 357 9.50 -2.83 -15.72
C LYS A 357 8.33 -2.50 -16.64
N HIS A 358 7.65 -3.53 -17.15
CA HIS A 358 6.48 -3.37 -18.03
C HIS A 358 5.28 -2.79 -17.26
N LEU A 359 4.95 -3.36 -16.11
CA LEU A 359 3.85 -2.91 -15.24
C LEU A 359 3.96 -1.42 -14.91
N ASN A 360 5.10 -1.02 -14.34
CA ASN A 360 5.32 0.35 -13.90
C ASN A 360 5.34 1.34 -15.08
N SER A 361 5.94 0.95 -16.21
CA SER A 361 5.93 1.77 -17.42
C SER A 361 4.53 2.00 -17.97
N VAL A 362 3.68 0.96 -17.99
CA VAL A 362 2.31 1.05 -18.48
C VAL A 362 1.42 1.82 -17.53
N VAL A 363 1.42 1.47 -16.25
CA VAL A 363 0.54 2.10 -15.24
C VAL A 363 0.87 3.59 -15.10
N CYS A 364 2.13 3.95 -14.85
CA CYS A 364 2.54 5.35 -14.68
C CYS A 364 2.51 6.13 -16.01
N GLY A 365 2.79 5.48 -17.13
CA GLY A 365 2.74 6.09 -18.46
C GLY A 365 1.32 6.48 -18.89
N ARG A 366 0.33 5.64 -18.55
CA ARG A 366 -1.09 5.90 -18.85
C ARG A 366 -1.74 6.82 -17.82
N ASN A 367 -1.27 6.79 -16.57
CA ASN A 367 -1.93 7.43 -15.42
C ASN A 367 -0.95 8.33 -14.66
N LYS A 368 -0.82 9.57 -15.09
CA LYS A 368 0.07 10.54 -14.44
C LYS A 368 -0.35 10.81 -13.00
N GLY A 369 0.65 10.93 -12.13
CA GLY A 369 0.46 11.19 -10.70
C GLY A 369 0.08 9.95 -9.87
N VAL A 370 -0.10 8.78 -10.50
CA VAL A 370 -0.29 7.51 -9.78
C VAL A 370 1.03 7.04 -9.16
N MET A 371 0.95 6.48 -7.97
CA MET A 371 2.09 5.94 -7.22
C MET A 371 2.14 4.42 -7.33
N MET A 372 3.24 3.88 -7.85
CA MET A 372 3.59 2.47 -7.68
C MET A 372 4.62 2.38 -6.57
N ILE A 373 4.25 1.78 -5.45
CA ILE A 373 5.03 1.77 -4.20
C ILE A 373 5.53 0.36 -3.95
N ALA A 374 6.85 0.17 -3.85
CA ALA A 374 7.42 -1.14 -3.58
C ALA A 374 7.60 -1.39 -2.08
N GLU A 375 7.06 -2.49 -1.57
CA GLU A 375 7.56 -3.10 -0.35
C GLU A 375 8.68 -4.07 -0.73
N GLU A 376 9.92 -3.56 -0.64
CA GLU A 376 11.13 -4.30 -0.98
C GLU A 376 12.17 -4.14 0.14
N SER A 377 12.47 -5.23 0.81
CA SER A 377 13.25 -5.25 2.06
C SER A 377 14.74 -5.55 1.86
N THR A 378 15.19 -5.79 0.62
CA THR A 378 16.58 -6.13 0.32
C THR A 378 17.37 -4.93 -0.21
N ALA A 379 18.63 -5.17 -0.56
CA ALA A 379 19.51 -4.19 -1.19
C ALA A 379 19.39 -4.16 -2.72
N TRP A 380 18.24 -4.57 -3.29
CA TRP A 380 18.03 -4.50 -4.73
C TRP A 380 18.20 -3.06 -5.23
N PRO A 381 19.07 -2.82 -6.24
CA PRO A 381 19.36 -1.47 -6.67
C PRO A 381 18.29 -0.92 -7.62
N LYS A 382 18.14 0.41 -7.66
CA LYS A 382 17.30 1.14 -8.62
C LYS A 382 15.83 0.67 -8.67
N VAL A 383 15.26 0.33 -7.52
CA VAL A 383 13.83 -0.02 -7.41
C VAL A 383 12.98 1.14 -7.96
N THR A 384 13.33 2.38 -7.59
CA THR A 384 12.66 3.59 -8.06
C THR A 384 13.34 4.25 -9.26
N GLY A 385 14.35 3.61 -9.81
CA GLY A 385 15.03 4.06 -11.03
C GLY A 385 14.18 3.82 -12.29
N SER A 386 14.42 4.64 -13.33
CA SER A 386 13.77 4.46 -14.63
C SER A 386 14.09 3.09 -15.24
N PRO A 387 13.11 2.40 -15.86
CA PRO A 387 13.37 1.20 -16.65
C PRO A 387 14.37 1.40 -17.80
N GLU A 388 14.50 2.62 -18.32
CA GLU A 388 15.49 2.98 -19.34
C GLU A 388 16.93 2.91 -18.81
N ASP A 389 17.11 3.15 -17.50
CA ASP A 389 18.38 3.06 -16.79
C ASP A 389 18.53 1.73 -16.02
N ASP A 390 17.81 0.70 -16.44
CA ASP A 390 17.77 -0.62 -15.85
C ASP A 390 17.11 -0.69 -14.46
N GLY A 391 16.37 0.34 -14.06
CA GLY A 391 15.56 0.34 -12.85
C GLY A 391 14.23 -0.40 -13.00
N LEU A 392 13.53 -0.63 -11.87
CA LEU A 392 12.24 -1.31 -11.89
C LEU A 392 11.05 -0.38 -12.19
N GLY A 393 11.24 0.94 -12.09
CA GLY A 393 10.23 1.94 -12.44
C GLY A 393 9.19 2.24 -11.37
N PHE A 394 9.37 1.78 -10.13
CA PHE A 394 8.50 2.19 -9.02
C PHE A 394 8.62 3.69 -8.74
N THR A 395 7.54 4.29 -8.27
CA THR A 395 7.51 5.70 -7.88
C THR A 395 8.22 5.92 -6.55
N LEU A 396 7.92 5.07 -5.58
CA LEU A 396 8.39 5.13 -4.20
C LEU A 396 8.75 3.71 -3.70
N LYS A 397 9.59 3.66 -2.67
CA LYS A 397 9.99 2.41 -1.97
C LYS A 397 9.85 2.60 -0.47
N TRP A 398 9.33 1.62 0.24
CA TRP A 398 9.40 1.54 1.70
C TRP A 398 10.85 1.47 2.16
N ASN A 399 11.24 2.31 3.13
CA ASN A 399 12.58 2.28 3.71
C ASN A 399 12.61 1.32 4.91
N MET A 400 12.72 0.03 4.61
CA MET A 400 12.77 -1.03 5.63
C MET A 400 14.06 -0.97 6.45
N GLY A 401 15.18 -0.56 5.85
CA GLY A 401 16.46 -0.39 6.55
C GLY A 401 16.38 0.70 7.62
N TRP A 402 15.84 1.87 7.28
CA TRP A 402 15.59 2.93 8.25
C TRP A 402 14.64 2.47 9.36
N MET A 403 13.54 1.81 9.00
CA MET A 403 12.55 1.32 9.96
C MET A 403 13.19 0.38 10.99
N HIS A 404 14.01 -0.57 10.53
CA HIS A 404 14.71 -1.50 11.40
C HIS A 404 15.67 -0.78 12.36
N ASP A 405 16.61 0.02 11.84
CA ASP A 405 17.58 0.73 12.65
C ASP A 405 16.91 1.70 13.65
N PHE A 406 15.89 2.42 13.18
CA PHE A 406 15.13 3.35 13.98
C PHE A 406 14.41 2.67 15.14
N THR A 407 13.69 1.57 14.89
CA THR A 407 12.94 0.87 15.93
C THR A 407 13.87 0.16 16.91
N GLU A 408 14.96 -0.42 16.45
CA GLU A 408 15.98 -1.04 17.34
C GLU A 408 16.64 0.00 18.25
N TYR A 409 17.02 1.18 17.70
CA TYR A 409 17.53 2.29 18.52
C TYR A 409 16.50 2.74 19.58
N MET A 410 15.22 2.86 19.20
CA MET A 410 14.19 3.34 20.09
C MET A 410 13.87 2.37 21.23
N LYS A 411 14.06 1.05 21.04
CA LYS A 411 13.91 0.03 22.07
C LYS A 411 15.00 0.08 23.15
N LEU A 412 16.16 0.67 22.84
CA LEU A 412 17.27 0.72 23.78
C LEU A 412 16.96 1.63 24.97
N ASP A 413 17.35 1.16 26.17
CA ASP A 413 17.42 2.05 27.32
C ASP A 413 18.30 3.27 26.95
N PRO A 414 17.85 4.51 27.30
CA PRO A 414 18.56 5.73 26.91
C PRO A 414 20.03 5.78 27.33
N TYR A 415 20.39 5.10 28.40
CA TYR A 415 21.79 5.00 28.84
C TYR A 415 22.68 4.30 27.81
N PHE A 416 22.14 3.32 27.07
CA PHE A 416 22.88 2.57 26.06
C PHE A 416 22.83 3.17 24.66
N ARG A 417 21.96 4.15 24.39
CA ARG A 417 21.79 4.78 23.07
C ARG A 417 23.08 5.39 22.51
N LYS A 418 23.97 5.86 23.39
CA LYS A 418 25.31 6.32 22.99
C LYS A 418 26.12 5.28 22.23
N ASN A 419 25.91 3.99 22.48
CA ASN A 419 26.63 2.90 21.80
C ASN A 419 26.03 2.54 20.44
N ALA A 420 24.80 2.97 20.18
CA ALA A 420 24.05 2.69 18.96
C ALA A 420 23.70 3.98 18.19
N HIS A 421 24.35 5.08 18.49
CA HIS A 421 24.06 6.41 17.94
C HIS A 421 24.07 6.43 16.40
N HIS A 422 24.96 5.62 15.79
CA HIS A 422 25.07 5.47 14.34
C HIS A 422 23.82 4.94 13.66
N MET A 423 22.97 4.16 14.35
CA MET A 423 21.72 3.64 13.80
C MET A 423 20.78 4.78 13.35
N MET A 424 20.83 5.93 14.03
CA MET A 424 20.01 7.10 13.70
C MET A 424 20.59 7.96 12.58
N THR A 425 21.86 7.79 12.24
CA THR A 425 22.56 8.58 11.21
C THR A 425 22.86 7.79 9.96
N PHE A 426 22.91 6.46 10.04
CA PHE A 426 23.30 5.59 8.94
C PHE A 426 22.36 5.70 7.73
N SER A 427 21.06 5.87 7.95
CA SER A 427 20.10 6.03 6.87
C SER A 427 20.41 7.19 5.93
N MET A 428 21.10 8.23 6.41
CA MET A 428 21.50 9.37 5.58
C MET A 428 22.62 9.04 4.57
N GLU A 429 23.35 7.94 4.75
CA GLU A 429 24.36 7.48 3.79
C GLU A 429 23.71 6.97 2.48
N TYR A 430 22.44 6.52 2.55
CA TYR A 430 21.71 6.01 1.40
C TYR A 430 20.36 6.69 1.13
N ALA A 431 20.00 7.73 1.91
CA ALA A 431 18.69 8.39 1.85
C ALA A 431 18.29 8.89 0.45
N TYR A 432 19.22 9.08 -0.45
CA TYR A 432 19.03 9.59 -1.80
C TYR A 432 19.27 8.55 -2.89
N SER A 433 19.46 7.28 -2.52
CA SER A 433 19.65 6.19 -3.49
C SER A 433 18.33 5.76 -4.13
N GLU A 434 17.22 5.95 -3.43
CA GLU A 434 15.85 5.64 -3.86
C GLU A 434 14.88 6.75 -3.41
N ASN A 435 13.68 6.74 -3.93
CA ASN A 435 12.61 7.63 -3.45
C ASN A 435 11.89 6.94 -2.28
N TYR A 436 12.28 7.27 -1.06
CA TYR A 436 11.82 6.53 0.11
C TYR A 436 10.54 7.04 0.76
N ILE A 437 9.77 6.10 1.31
CA ILE A 437 8.76 6.33 2.35
C ILE A 437 9.33 5.78 3.67
N LEU A 438 9.35 6.58 4.71
CA LEU A 438 9.64 6.14 6.06
C LEU A 438 8.39 5.47 6.63
N VAL A 439 8.49 4.20 6.94
CA VAL A 439 7.34 3.37 7.30
C VAL A 439 7.40 2.89 8.73
N LEU A 440 6.29 3.03 9.44
CA LEU A 440 5.97 2.33 10.68
C LEU A 440 4.63 1.63 10.44
N SER A 441 4.70 0.52 9.69
CA SER A 441 3.58 -0.22 9.13
C SER A 441 2.92 -1.19 10.13
N HIS A 442 1.87 -1.87 9.67
CA HIS A 442 1.19 -2.93 10.41
C HIS A 442 2.15 -4.03 10.88
N ASP A 443 3.15 -4.41 10.07
CA ASP A 443 4.12 -5.45 10.40
C ASP A 443 4.94 -5.16 11.67
N GLU A 444 5.10 -3.89 12.02
CA GLU A 444 5.86 -3.50 13.19
C GLU A 444 5.09 -3.59 14.50
N VAL A 445 3.79 -3.85 14.47
CA VAL A 445 2.92 -3.83 15.67
C VAL A 445 2.12 -5.13 15.85
N VAL A 446 2.65 -6.22 15.36
CA VAL A 446 2.11 -7.59 15.44
C VAL A 446 3.19 -8.60 15.83
N HIS A 447 2.80 -9.84 16.08
CA HIS A 447 3.70 -10.98 16.25
C HIS A 447 4.78 -10.78 17.32
N LEU A 448 4.40 -10.29 18.52
CA LEU A 448 5.27 -10.04 19.66
C LEU A 448 6.31 -8.93 19.44
N LYS A 449 6.10 -8.07 18.44
CA LYS A 449 6.95 -6.89 18.22
C LYS A 449 6.57 -5.69 19.10
N CYS A 450 5.46 -5.74 19.82
CA CYS A 450 4.83 -4.69 20.62
C CYS A 450 4.24 -3.53 19.78
N SER A 451 3.29 -2.78 20.36
CA SER A 451 2.85 -1.49 19.80
C SER A 451 4.00 -0.48 19.81
N MET A 452 3.89 0.61 19.04
CA MET A 452 4.93 1.64 19.03
C MET A 452 5.22 2.20 20.42
N LEU A 453 4.19 2.44 21.24
CA LEU A 453 4.38 2.88 22.62
C LEU A 453 5.14 1.83 23.47
N ASN A 454 4.79 0.56 23.31
CA ASN A 454 5.39 -0.49 24.13
C ASN A 454 6.78 -0.92 23.67
N LYS A 455 7.23 -0.48 22.50
CA LYS A 455 8.64 -0.54 22.11
C LYS A 455 9.50 0.45 22.90
N MET A 456 8.90 1.54 23.40
CA MET A 456 9.64 2.57 24.14
C MET A 456 10.04 2.07 25.50
N PRO A 457 11.32 2.24 25.92
CA PRO A 457 11.78 1.91 27.26
C PRO A 457 11.24 2.90 28.30
N GLY A 458 11.36 2.52 29.58
CA GLY A 458 10.87 3.30 30.70
C GLY A 458 9.46 2.91 31.11
N GLU A 459 8.87 3.68 32.01
CA GLU A 459 7.54 3.48 32.57
C GLU A 459 6.69 4.75 32.45
N GLY A 460 5.37 4.58 32.41
CA GLY A 460 4.42 5.68 32.45
C GLY A 460 4.72 6.77 31.39
N TRP A 461 4.87 8.01 31.84
CA TRP A 461 5.09 9.17 30.99
C TRP A 461 6.37 9.13 30.13
N ASP A 462 7.41 8.43 30.57
CA ASP A 462 8.66 8.36 29.80
C ASP A 462 8.47 7.65 28.45
N LYS A 463 7.59 6.66 28.39
CA LYS A 463 7.24 6.02 27.10
C LYS A 463 6.62 7.00 26.13
N PHE A 464 5.65 7.83 26.58
CA PHE A 464 5.02 8.84 25.72
C PHE A 464 5.99 9.92 25.29
N ARG A 465 6.86 10.39 26.19
CA ARG A 465 7.91 11.37 25.86
C ARG A 465 8.90 10.82 24.83
N ASN A 466 9.29 9.54 25.00
CA ASN A 466 10.15 8.84 24.06
C ASN A 466 9.49 8.74 22.67
N LEU A 467 8.22 8.36 22.62
CA LEU A 467 7.46 8.25 21.38
C LEU A 467 7.29 9.62 20.68
N LYS A 468 7.14 10.72 21.47
CA LYS A 468 7.08 12.07 20.91
C LYS A 468 8.38 12.45 20.16
N VAL A 469 9.55 12.19 20.75
CA VAL A 469 10.81 12.50 20.08
C VAL A 469 11.05 11.63 18.87
N ALA A 470 10.63 10.35 18.93
CA ALA A 470 10.68 9.43 17.79
C ALA A 470 9.87 9.95 16.59
N TYR A 471 8.63 10.32 16.81
CA TYR A 471 7.77 10.84 15.74
C TYR A 471 8.27 12.16 15.14
N ALA A 472 8.81 13.05 15.97
CA ALA A 472 9.37 14.29 15.47
C ALA A 472 10.63 14.06 14.62
N PHE A 473 11.49 13.14 15.04
CA PHE A 473 12.68 12.79 14.26
C PHE A 473 12.28 12.16 12.90
N MET A 474 11.34 11.23 12.91
CA MET A 474 10.76 10.67 11.66
C MET A 474 10.21 11.76 10.76
N MET A 475 9.46 12.72 11.33
CA MET A 475 8.85 13.81 10.55
C MET A 475 9.91 14.74 9.94
N GLY A 476 11.02 14.99 10.67
CA GLY A 476 12.13 15.81 10.18
C GLY A 476 13.08 15.10 9.21
N HIS A 477 13.18 13.78 9.25
CA HIS A 477 14.04 13.00 8.36
C HIS A 477 13.54 13.05 6.91
N PRO A 478 14.41 13.11 5.87
CA PRO A 478 14.02 13.00 4.47
C PRO A 478 13.23 11.74 4.15
N GLY A 479 12.26 11.86 3.27
CA GLY A 479 11.37 10.78 2.82
C GLY A 479 9.90 11.03 3.15
N LYS A 480 8.99 10.42 2.40
CA LYS A 480 7.55 10.45 2.65
C LYS A 480 7.24 9.69 3.94
N LYS A 481 6.03 9.76 4.47
CA LYS A 481 5.67 9.25 5.80
C LYS A 481 4.53 8.25 5.74
N LEU A 482 4.65 7.15 6.48
CA LEU A 482 3.56 6.20 6.70
C LEU A 482 3.50 5.82 8.17
N LEU A 483 2.30 5.85 8.74
CA LEU A 483 2.02 5.34 10.08
C LEU A 483 0.78 4.45 10.04
N PHE A 484 0.88 3.28 10.66
CA PHE A 484 -0.25 2.37 10.82
C PHE A 484 -1.24 2.90 11.86
N MET A 485 -2.52 2.65 11.61
CA MET A 485 -3.64 3.08 12.45
C MET A 485 -3.46 2.74 13.93
N GLY A 486 -3.88 3.65 14.80
CA GLY A 486 -3.82 3.51 16.26
C GLY A 486 -2.48 3.91 16.88
N GLN A 487 -1.40 3.97 16.10
CA GLN A 487 -0.09 4.31 16.63
C GLN A 487 0.04 5.82 16.90
N GLU A 488 -0.73 6.65 16.23
CA GLU A 488 -0.79 8.10 16.39
C GLU A 488 -1.38 8.54 17.74
N PHE A 489 -2.18 7.69 18.38
CA PHE A 489 -2.65 7.91 19.74
C PHE A 489 -2.07 6.91 20.73
N ALA A 490 -0.97 6.23 20.35
CA ALA A 490 -0.19 5.34 21.20
C ALA A 490 -0.98 4.14 21.73
N GLN A 491 -1.66 3.40 20.84
CA GLN A 491 -2.34 2.16 21.21
C GLN A 491 -1.43 1.26 22.06
N LEU A 492 -2.00 0.68 23.14
CA LEU A 492 -1.22 -0.14 24.07
C LEU A 492 -0.97 -1.56 23.54
N ARG A 493 -2.02 -2.20 23.03
CA ARG A 493 -1.95 -3.57 22.53
C ARG A 493 -1.39 -3.60 21.11
N GLU A 494 -0.79 -4.73 20.74
CA GLU A 494 -0.54 -5.06 19.34
C GLU A 494 -1.87 -5.07 18.57
N TRP A 495 -1.77 -4.75 17.28
CA TRP A 495 -2.91 -4.84 16.39
C TRP A 495 -3.40 -6.29 16.22
N SER A 496 -4.70 -6.43 16.02
CA SER A 496 -5.36 -7.67 15.60
C SER A 496 -6.57 -7.31 14.74
N GLU A 497 -6.76 -8.06 13.68
CA GLU A 497 -7.92 -7.95 12.78
C GLU A 497 -9.24 -8.33 13.46
N GLU A 498 -9.19 -9.10 14.56
CA GLU A 498 -10.37 -9.61 15.27
C GLU A 498 -11.12 -8.53 16.06
N ARG A 499 -10.50 -7.36 16.31
CA ARG A 499 -11.09 -6.31 17.15
C ARG A 499 -10.81 -4.92 16.59
N GLU A 500 -11.65 -3.95 16.97
CA GLU A 500 -11.39 -2.54 16.69
C GLU A 500 -10.20 -1.99 17.49
N LEU A 501 -9.72 -0.82 17.10
CA LEU A 501 -8.73 -0.05 17.84
C LEU A 501 -9.29 0.34 19.22
N ASP A 502 -8.38 0.56 20.18
CA ASP A 502 -8.72 0.92 21.54
C ASP A 502 -9.10 2.41 21.67
N TRP A 503 -10.11 2.87 20.92
CA TRP A 503 -10.54 4.26 20.88
C TRP A 503 -10.86 4.85 22.26
N PHE A 504 -11.22 4.01 23.23
CA PHE A 504 -11.47 4.44 24.62
C PHE A 504 -10.23 5.04 25.28
N LEU A 505 -9.01 4.74 24.82
CA LEU A 505 -7.77 5.34 25.31
C LEU A 505 -7.74 6.85 25.11
N LEU A 506 -8.46 7.38 24.13
CA LEU A 506 -8.57 8.82 23.92
C LEU A 506 -9.38 9.54 25.04
N ALA A 507 -9.99 8.81 25.98
CA ALA A 507 -10.51 9.40 27.22
C ALA A 507 -9.39 9.71 28.24
N GLU A 508 -8.19 9.16 28.03
CA GLU A 508 -7.03 9.36 28.89
C GLU A 508 -6.13 10.47 28.33
N GLU A 509 -5.71 11.36 29.21
CA GLU A 509 -4.93 12.55 28.84
C GLU A 509 -3.64 12.25 28.07
N PRO A 510 -2.81 11.24 28.46
CA PRO A 510 -1.57 10.92 27.75
C PRO A 510 -1.78 10.57 26.27
N HIS A 511 -2.84 9.83 25.99
CA HIS A 511 -3.19 9.41 24.62
C HIS A 511 -3.71 10.57 23.77
N GLN A 512 -4.48 11.49 24.36
CA GLN A 512 -4.88 12.74 23.68
C GLN A 512 -3.66 13.62 23.38
N GLN A 513 -2.73 13.73 24.31
CA GLN A 513 -1.54 14.57 24.19
C GLN A 513 -0.60 14.06 23.09
N ILE A 514 -0.38 12.76 22.98
CA ILE A 514 0.43 12.19 21.90
C ILE A 514 -0.27 12.32 20.54
N GLN A 515 -1.61 12.16 20.48
CA GLN A 515 -2.37 12.38 19.26
C GLN A 515 -2.29 13.84 18.81
N ASN A 516 -2.43 14.80 19.74
CA ASN A 516 -2.27 16.22 19.44
C ASN A 516 -0.85 16.54 18.92
N TRP A 517 0.18 15.90 19.50
CA TRP A 517 1.54 16.03 19.03
C TRP A 517 1.71 15.55 17.59
N TYR A 518 1.24 14.33 17.31
CA TYR A 518 1.37 13.76 15.97
C TYR A 518 0.55 14.54 14.93
N LYS A 519 -0.64 15.00 15.31
CA LYS A 519 -1.48 15.89 14.49
C LYS A 519 -0.75 17.19 14.12
N ASP A 520 -0.15 17.86 15.10
CA ASP A 520 0.56 19.11 14.84
C ASP A 520 1.85 18.90 14.03
N LEU A 521 2.51 17.73 14.16
CA LEU A 521 3.60 17.31 13.29
C LEU A 521 3.15 17.13 11.84
N LEU A 522 2.01 16.47 11.61
CA LEU A 522 1.43 16.30 10.26
C LEU A 522 1.05 17.64 9.62
N HIS A 523 0.47 18.54 10.40
CA HIS A 523 0.15 19.89 9.93
C HIS A 523 1.41 20.71 9.62
N LEU A 524 2.45 20.59 10.45
CA LEU A 524 3.76 21.17 10.19
C LEU A 524 4.35 20.63 8.88
N TYR A 525 4.33 19.31 8.70
CA TYR A 525 4.81 18.64 7.50
C TYR A 525 4.09 19.17 6.24
N LYS A 526 2.77 19.09 6.23
CA LYS A 526 1.96 19.51 5.07
C LYS A 526 2.12 20.98 4.71
N LYS A 527 2.40 21.83 5.71
CA LYS A 527 2.49 23.30 5.54
C LYS A 527 3.86 23.77 5.11
N ASN A 528 4.93 23.01 5.37
CA ASN A 528 6.30 23.43 5.16
C ASN A 528 6.99 22.65 4.06
N LYS A 529 7.22 23.28 2.94
CA LYS A 529 7.92 22.73 1.77
C LYS A 529 9.29 22.12 2.09
N ALA A 530 9.99 22.68 3.07
CA ALA A 530 11.28 22.17 3.53
C ALA A 530 11.22 20.70 4.01
N LEU A 531 10.05 20.16 4.36
CA LEU A 531 9.89 18.80 4.86
C LEU A 531 9.60 17.75 3.78
N TYR A 532 9.31 18.17 2.54
CA TYR A 532 8.93 17.23 1.49
C TYR A 532 9.44 17.55 0.08
N GLU A 533 9.71 18.83 -0.25
CA GLU A 533 10.02 19.26 -1.62
C GLU A 533 11.37 18.72 -2.11
N LEU A 534 12.33 18.55 -1.21
CA LEU A 534 13.68 18.05 -1.49
C LEU A 534 14.00 16.75 -0.73
N ASP A 535 13.01 15.87 -0.57
CA ASP A 535 13.23 14.58 0.10
C ASP A 535 14.25 13.69 -0.62
N ASN A 536 14.36 13.85 -1.94
CA ASN A 536 15.23 13.04 -2.79
C ASN A 536 16.46 13.81 -3.31
N ASP A 537 16.75 15.01 -2.74
CA ASP A 537 17.93 15.83 -3.08
C ASP A 537 18.73 16.13 -1.82
N PRO A 538 20.06 15.84 -1.81
CA PRO A 538 20.93 16.16 -0.68
C PRO A 538 20.87 17.62 -0.21
N LYS A 539 20.48 18.56 -1.07
CA LYS A 539 20.28 19.97 -0.70
C LYS A 539 19.16 20.20 0.31
N GLY A 540 18.27 19.22 0.48
CA GLY A 540 17.13 19.31 1.40
C GLY A 540 17.46 19.10 2.87
N PHE A 541 18.72 18.67 3.21
CA PHE A 541 19.09 18.29 4.56
C PHE A 541 20.56 18.58 4.86
N ASP A 542 20.81 19.15 6.03
CA ASP A 542 22.16 19.26 6.59
C ASP A 542 22.17 18.89 8.07
N TRP A 543 23.11 18.07 8.49
CA TRP A 543 23.40 17.90 9.90
C TRP A 543 23.99 19.17 10.48
N ILE A 544 23.48 19.63 11.64
CA ILE A 544 24.10 20.61 12.48
C ILE A 544 25.04 19.92 13.47
N ASN A 545 24.51 18.93 14.19
CA ASN A 545 25.31 18.07 15.05
C ASN A 545 24.74 16.65 15.04
N LYS A 546 25.48 15.72 14.43
CA LYS A 546 25.22 14.28 14.44
C LYS A 546 26.11 13.50 15.41
N ASP A 547 27.06 14.18 16.06
CA ASP A 547 28.15 13.56 16.81
C ASP A 547 28.04 13.79 18.33
N ASP A 548 26.91 14.29 18.81
CA ASP A 548 26.63 14.43 20.25
C ASP A 548 26.24 13.09 20.90
N ILE A 549 27.14 12.14 20.75
CA ILE A 549 26.94 10.71 21.08
C ILE A 549 26.62 10.52 22.57
N PHE A 550 27.38 11.18 23.45
CA PHE A 550 27.23 10.98 24.90
C PHE A 550 25.91 11.53 25.46
N ARG A 551 25.32 12.53 24.80
CA ARG A 551 24.04 13.11 25.20
C ARG A 551 22.89 12.58 24.37
N SER A 552 23.15 11.80 23.29
CA SER A 552 22.17 11.29 22.33
C SER A 552 21.23 12.41 21.85
N ILE A 553 21.82 13.54 21.44
CA ILE A 553 21.11 14.68 20.87
C ILE A 553 21.45 14.79 19.41
N PHE A 554 20.45 15.04 18.58
CA PHE A 554 20.61 15.27 17.15
C PHE A 554 20.04 16.63 16.79
N SER A 555 20.79 17.40 16.00
CA SER A 555 20.29 18.62 15.40
C SER A 555 20.60 18.66 13.91
N PHE A 556 19.62 19.09 13.14
CA PHE A 556 19.71 19.13 11.68
C PHE A 556 18.77 20.18 11.10
N THR A 557 19.04 20.57 9.86
CA THR A 557 18.19 21.50 9.12
C THR A 557 17.52 20.83 7.93
N ARG A 558 16.32 21.31 7.61
CA ARG A 558 15.59 21.00 6.40
C ARG A 558 15.43 22.26 5.56
N HIS A 559 15.59 22.12 4.25
CA HIS A 559 15.61 23.22 3.31
C HIS A 559 14.50 23.08 2.26
N SER A 560 13.86 24.22 1.93
CA SER A 560 12.98 24.31 0.76
C SER A 560 13.80 24.67 -0.49
N ASN A 561 13.29 24.35 -1.66
CA ASN A 561 13.95 24.64 -2.92
C ASN A 561 14.18 26.17 -3.13
N ASP A 562 13.25 27.00 -2.67
CA ASP A 562 13.38 28.47 -2.75
C ASP A 562 14.21 29.09 -1.60
N GLY A 563 14.60 28.29 -0.62
CA GLY A 563 15.43 28.69 0.54
C GLY A 563 14.80 29.73 1.47
N LYS A 564 13.49 30.00 1.33
CA LYS A 564 12.81 31.07 2.10
C LYS A 564 12.39 30.64 3.49
N LYS A 565 11.98 29.38 3.64
CA LYS A 565 11.50 28.81 4.90
C LYS A 565 12.23 27.49 5.15
N ASN A 566 13.24 27.55 5.96
CA ASN A 566 13.98 26.39 6.40
C ASN A 566 13.58 26.05 7.83
N LEU A 567 13.79 24.81 8.23
CA LEU A 567 13.53 24.36 9.58
C LEU A 567 14.80 23.82 10.23
N LEU A 568 14.97 24.10 11.52
CA LEU A 568 15.99 23.50 12.38
C LEU A 568 15.27 22.62 13.40
N PHE A 569 15.67 21.35 13.46
CA PHE A 569 15.23 20.40 14.47
C PHE A 569 16.31 20.19 15.52
N VAL A 570 15.91 20.13 16.79
CA VAL A 570 16.76 19.76 17.92
C VAL A 570 16.02 18.69 18.72
N CYS A 571 16.59 17.48 18.80
CA CYS A 571 15.96 16.30 19.37
C CYS A 571 16.83 15.70 20.47
N ASN A 572 16.32 15.61 21.71
CA ASN A 572 17.00 14.99 22.86
C ASN A 572 16.40 13.60 23.11
N PHE A 573 17.17 12.55 22.90
CA PHE A 573 16.76 11.16 23.08
C PHE A 573 17.05 10.61 24.49
N THR A 574 17.34 11.47 25.48
CA THR A 574 17.59 11.08 26.87
C THR A 574 16.60 11.76 27.83
N PRO A 575 16.35 11.19 29.03
CA PRO A 575 15.48 11.82 30.01
C PRO A 575 16.09 13.03 30.72
N VAL A 576 17.32 13.42 30.36
CA VAL A 576 18.08 14.44 31.06
C VAL A 576 17.82 15.82 30.48
N ASP A 577 17.33 16.74 31.31
CA ASP A 577 17.18 18.15 30.97
C ASP A 577 18.51 18.82 30.69
N ARG A 578 18.53 19.71 29.71
CA ARG A 578 19.69 20.50 29.29
C ARG A 578 19.34 22.00 29.31
N PRO A 579 19.34 22.65 30.47
CA PRO A 579 18.81 24.02 30.59
C PRO A 579 19.57 25.04 29.76
N ASP A 580 20.84 24.83 29.51
CA ASP A 580 21.72 25.73 28.75
C ASP A 580 22.24 25.05 27.48
N TYR A 581 21.45 24.20 26.81
CA TYR A 581 21.90 23.55 25.58
C TYR A 581 22.15 24.57 24.48
N ARG A 582 23.36 24.63 23.98
CA ARG A 582 23.72 25.53 22.89
C ARG A 582 23.69 24.77 21.57
N VAL A 583 22.96 25.31 20.61
CA VAL A 583 22.85 24.76 19.26
C VAL A 583 23.50 25.68 18.23
N GLY A 584 24.35 25.09 17.39
CA GLY A 584 24.96 25.81 16.27
C GLY A 584 23.92 26.09 15.18
N VAL A 585 24.08 27.23 14.47
CA VAL A 585 23.17 27.61 13.41
C VAL A 585 23.91 28.21 12.20
N PRO A 586 23.43 27.94 10.96
CA PRO A 586 24.15 28.31 9.74
C PRO A 586 24.13 29.80 9.43
N ARG A 587 23.22 30.57 10.03
CA ARG A 587 23.01 31.99 9.70
C ARG A 587 22.78 32.85 10.94
N ARG A 588 23.11 34.14 10.84
CA ARG A 588 22.75 35.16 11.84
C ARG A 588 21.37 35.75 11.57
N LYS A 589 20.35 34.88 11.38
CA LYS A 589 18.94 35.28 11.27
C LYS A 589 18.21 34.99 12.59
N GLN A 590 16.99 35.48 12.71
CA GLN A 590 16.08 35.08 13.81
C GLN A 590 15.59 33.67 13.56
N PHE A 591 15.51 32.87 14.61
CA PHE A 591 14.96 31.53 14.64
C PHE A 591 13.64 31.58 15.42
N LYS A 592 12.54 31.34 14.73
CA LYS A 592 11.21 31.36 15.33
C LYS A 592 10.85 29.95 15.78
N LEU A 593 10.60 29.75 17.08
CA LEU A 593 10.10 28.50 17.62
C LEU A 593 8.69 28.25 17.07
N VAL A 594 8.51 27.19 16.27
CA VAL A 594 7.23 26.84 15.61
C VAL A 594 6.59 25.58 16.18
N LEU A 595 7.39 24.73 16.86
CA LEU A 595 6.89 23.56 17.56
C LEU A 595 7.80 23.25 18.76
N ASN A 596 7.20 22.98 19.92
CA ASN A 596 7.89 22.65 21.16
C ASN A 596 7.15 21.54 21.87
N SER A 597 7.78 20.37 22.06
CA SER A 597 7.18 19.21 22.71
C SER A 597 6.90 19.40 24.21
N ASP A 598 7.43 20.49 24.81
CA ASP A 598 7.26 20.81 26.23
C ASP A 598 6.01 21.68 26.53
N GLU A 599 5.20 21.98 25.52
CA GLU A 599 3.89 22.62 25.74
C GLU A 599 2.94 21.68 26.48
N THR A 600 2.09 22.25 27.36
CA THR A 600 1.12 21.48 28.18
C THR A 600 0.16 20.64 27.35
N LYS A 601 -0.24 21.12 26.17
CA LYS A 601 -1.12 20.37 25.25
C LYS A 601 -0.52 19.04 24.75
N TYR A 602 0.80 18.83 24.94
CA TYR A 602 1.52 17.61 24.62
C TYR A 602 2.07 16.89 25.87
N GLY A 603 1.62 17.30 27.07
CA GLY A 603 2.09 16.73 28.35
C GLY A 603 3.49 17.17 28.74
N GLY A 604 3.92 18.33 28.29
CA GLY A 604 5.15 18.97 28.73
C GLY A 604 4.97 19.80 30.00
N SER A 605 6.04 20.40 30.49
CA SER A 605 6.03 21.25 31.68
C SER A 605 5.23 22.54 31.51
N GLY A 606 5.06 22.99 30.26
CA GLY A 606 4.43 24.26 29.93
C GLY A 606 5.28 25.49 30.31
N GLU A 607 6.58 25.30 30.53
CA GLU A 607 7.47 26.40 30.81
C GLU A 607 7.48 27.40 29.65
N GLU A 608 7.24 28.67 29.96
CA GLU A 608 7.24 29.72 28.94
C GLU A 608 8.62 29.91 28.31
N ARG A 609 8.67 29.93 27.00
CA ARG A 609 9.91 30.10 26.22
C ARG A 609 9.78 31.25 25.25
N PRO A 610 10.89 31.96 24.94
CA PRO A 610 10.89 32.96 23.87
C PRO A 610 10.41 32.35 22.55
N LEU A 611 9.54 33.05 21.84
CA LEU A 611 9.10 32.63 20.51
C LEU A 611 10.17 32.88 19.43
N VAL A 612 11.16 33.73 19.72
CA VAL A 612 12.21 34.10 18.77
C VAL A 612 13.57 34.09 19.45
N TYR A 613 14.48 33.34 18.86
CA TYR A 613 15.89 33.26 19.28
C TYR A 613 16.78 34.03 18.31
N LYS A 614 17.70 34.83 18.84
CA LYS A 614 18.65 35.59 18.07
C LYS A 614 20.07 35.01 18.26
N PRO A 615 20.67 34.46 17.20
CA PRO A 615 22.00 33.89 17.30
C PRO A 615 23.07 34.92 17.69
N GLU A 616 23.94 34.48 18.55
CA GLU A 616 25.15 35.18 18.94
C GLU A 616 26.35 34.76 18.08
N LYS A 617 27.40 35.59 17.99
CA LYS A 617 28.65 35.21 17.35
C LYS A 617 29.46 34.37 18.34
N GLN A 618 28.99 33.18 18.60
CA GLN A 618 29.67 32.18 19.42
C GLN A 618 29.64 30.86 18.64
N GLU A 619 30.82 30.32 18.40
CA GLU A 619 30.99 29.07 17.66
C GLU A 619 30.42 27.89 18.46
N CYS A 620 29.64 27.02 17.79
CA CYS A 620 29.12 25.79 18.34
C CYS A 620 28.82 24.84 17.20
N ASP A 621 29.02 23.54 17.38
CA ASP A 621 28.70 22.50 16.39
C ASP A 621 29.31 22.77 15.00
N GLY A 622 30.53 23.35 14.95
CA GLY A 622 31.17 23.76 13.70
C GLY A 622 30.53 24.98 13.01
N GLN A 623 29.50 25.57 13.61
CA GLN A 623 28.79 26.74 13.09
C GLN A 623 29.34 28.03 13.75
N LYS A 624 29.45 29.10 12.96
CA LYS A 624 29.95 30.41 13.44
C LYS A 624 29.00 31.10 14.43
N TYR A 625 27.74 30.75 14.38
CA TYR A 625 26.68 31.35 15.19
C TYR A 625 25.96 30.27 15.97
N SER A 626 25.45 30.62 17.13
CA SER A 626 24.67 29.71 17.97
C SER A 626 23.71 30.49 18.88
N PHE A 627 22.76 29.79 19.48
CA PHE A 627 21.95 30.32 20.58
C PHE A 627 21.76 29.25 21.65
N ALA A 628 21.48 29.64 22.88
CA ALA A 628 21.13 28.75 23.97
C ALA A 628 19.60 28.46 23.95
N TYR A 629 19.24 27.21 24.18
CA TYR A 629 17.86 26.75 24.29
C TYR A 629 17.74 25.79 25.48
N PRO A 630 16.79 26.00 26.43
CA PRO A 630 16.54 25.04 27.51
C PRO A 630 15.84 23.80 26.93
N LEU A 631 16.61 22.75 26.61
CA LEU A 631 16.16 21.53 25.98
C LEU A 631 15.77 20.51 27.03
N PRO A 632 14.46 20.15 27.18
CA PRO A 632 14.03 19.19 28.18
C PRO A 632 14.45 17.76 27.83
N GLY A 633 14.39 16.89 28.81
CA GLY A 633 14.52 15.44 28.60
C GLY A 633 13.45 14.93 27.63
N TYR A 634 13.84 14.11 26.67
CA TYR A 634 13.01 13.69 25.55
C TYR A 634 12.35 14.88 24.81
N GLY A 635 12.99 16.02 24.83
CA GLY A 635 12.47 17.25 24.27
C GLY A 635 12.77 17.39 22.77
N VAL A 636 11.84 18.05 22.09
CA VAL A 636 11.98 18.44 20.69
C VAL A 636 11.66 19.92 20.55
N ALA A 637 12.50 20.63 19.82
CA ALA A 637 12.21 21.99 19.39
C ALA A 637 12.41 22.11 17.88
N VAL A 638 11.47 22.77 17.20
CA VAL A 638 11.56 23.06 15.77
C VAL A 638 11.49 24.56 15.56
N PHE A 639 12.47 25.09 14.82
CA PHE A 639 12.59 26.50 14.54
C PHE A 639 12.50 26.77 13.04
N GLU A 640 11.71 27.77 12.65
CA GLU A 640 11.68 28.32 11.27
C GLU A 640 12.68 29.49 11.16
N TYR A 641 13.46 29.57 10.03
CA TYR A 641 14.43 30.62 9.78
C TYR A 641 14.65 30.97 8.30
#